data_593ebe03ee74bffb8448d4bc8178071c
#
_entry.id   593ebe03ee74bffb8448d4bc8178071c
#
_cell.length_a   1.000
_cell.length_b   1.000
_cell.length_c   1.000
_cell.angle_alpha   90.00
_cell.angle_beta   90.00
_cell.angle_gamma   90.00
#
_symmetry.space_group_name_H-M   'P 1'
#
loop_
_entity.id
_entity.type
_entity.pdbx_description
1 polymer ?
#
loop_
_entity_poly.entity_id
_entity_poly.type
_entity_poly.pdbx_seq_one_letter_code
_entity_poly.pdbx_strand_id
1 'polypeptide(L)'
;VLLNFKEYKLPPSIRVEGDDPCKHKTKLQLRKYQEFISAFLDYKSPYKEMLLYHGLGSGKTASTINLMNILYNYTPYWNVFILIKASIRGDWMDEIKTWLSKDEYSKRMENIKFIHYDSPYADKNFLDAIKESDSSKKSMYIFDEVHNFINNVYNNITSQTGKRAYVIYDYIQQEKKDNDDTRILLMTGTPAINNPFEIALMFNLLRPGIFPNSEIKFTEKYIKGNRLDPVNKNMFQRKIIGLVSYYSGADKQLFADKHYHPVTVTMDPYQQEVYEHFEDIEEKIDKKNRNKPKGKAGKIASTYKSFTRQSCNFTFPVMGGKLTGENRPRPSKFQVSESDIQKILEGNNKLDDTNEGNEQFIEYMDVIKLYMKELKIYFDKIDNKDNKNNKSINKDVDVFRHKYNYDFHKFWKEHKDKSELLKSFYSCSCKIVAMIFNSFSSKGPIIMYSTYVKMEGLEVIKLYLHYFGFTPFNKKDGKDYFRYVEYHGSISMEDRTRNKKYFNIPQNIKGKVIKIILISPAGSEGISLMNIKQVHVLEPYWNEVRINQLVGRAVRQCSHADLPMNERYVDIYRYISQRQNKKETTDENIQGLANKKDELIGSFLTILKEIAVDCELFKNHNIENNEYRCFKFNQDSLFEKTIGPAYGYHDTNVLDNGYNSINSQVTKIKVNKVKAVRDLGNNTYSSELEYYMDYKSGVVYDIELEFPIGKVYFDEDGIPHILKKGVYIISEVIPIPELKNKKTN
;
A
#
# COMPACT_ATOMS: atom_id res chain seq x y z
N VAL A 1 -13.44 -23.74 6.92
CA VAL A 1 -13.02 -23.23 5.61
C VAL A 1 -12.16 -24.27 4.91
N LEU A 2 -11.06 -24.75 5.51
CA LEU A 2 -10.15 -25.70 4.87
C LEU A 2 -10.85 -26.95 4.34
N LEU A 3 -11.77 -27.52 5.12
CA LEU A 3 -12.53 -28.71 4.73
C LEU A 3 -13.43 -28.48 3.52
N ASN A 4 -14.17 -27.36 3.51
CA ASN A 4 -15.19 -27.08 2.52
C ASN A 4 -14.63 -26.45 1.22
N PHE A 5 -13.39 -25.92 1.28
CA PHE A 5 -12.78 -25.15 0.19
C PHE A 5 -11.40 -25.67 -0.17
N LYS A 6 -11.08 -26.92 0.14
CA LYS A 6 -9.76 -27.55 -0.11
C LYS A 6 -9.33 -27.45 -1.60
N GLU A 7 -10.29 -27.48 -2.52
CA GLU A 7 -10.04 -27.37 -3.96
C GLU A 7 -9.34 -26.05 -4.36
N TYR A 8 -9.53 -24.98 -3.55
CA TYR A 8 -8.91 -23.66 -3.77
C TYR A 8 -7.53 -23.54 -3.14
N LYS A 9 -7.03 -24.59 -2.45
CA LYS A 9 -5.69 -24.57 -1.86
C LYS A 9 -4.63 -24.32 -2.92
N LEU A 10 -3.70 -23.40 -2.62
CA LEU A 10 -2.58 -23.14 -3.50
C LEU A 10 -1.47 -24.18 -3.25
N PRO A 11 -0.90 -24.75 -4.32
CA PRO A 11 0.25 -25.62 -4.21
C PRO A 11 1.48 -24.83 -3.67
N PRO A 12 2.47 -25.51 -3.10
CA PRO A 12 3.75 -24.89 -2.79
C PRO A 12 4.34 -24.24 -4.06
N SER A 13 4.94 -23.05 -3.92
CA SER A 13 5.66 -22.42 -5.00
C SER A 13 6.96 -23.22 -5.27
N ILE A 14 6.97 -24.01 -6.32
CA ILE A 14 8.16 -24.79 -6.72
C ILE A 14 8.95 -23.93 -7.69
N ARG A 15 10.17 -23.55 -7.29
CA ARG A 15 11.13 -22.93 -8.22
C ARG A 15 11.64 -23.97 -9.17
N VAL A 16 11.35 -23.84 -10.46
CA VAL A 16 11.99 -24.61 -11.51
C VAL A 16 13.20 -23.80 -11.99
N GLU A 17 14.39 -24.32 -11.78
CA GLU A 17 15.63 -23.66 -12.21
C GLU A 17 15.62 -23.49 -13.75
N GLY A 18 15.85 -22.27 -14.21
CA GLY A 18 15.89 -21.95 -15.64
C GLY A 18 14.56 -21.56 -16.29
N ASP A 19 13.45 -21.67 -15.59
CA ASP A 19 12.14 -21.26 -16.09
C ASP A 19 11.86 -19.78 -15.76
N ASP A 20 11.41 -19.00 -16.76
CA ASP A 20 11.03 -17.60 -16.60
C ASP A 20 9.51 -17.45 -16.61
N PRO A 21 8.88 -17.36 -15.42
CA PRO A 21 7.43 -17.31 -15.32
C PRO A 21 6.81 -16.08 -15.99
N CYS A 22 7.60 -15.03 -16.24
CA CYS A 22 7.12 -13.84 -16.95
C CYS A 22 7.03 -14.04 -18.48
N LYS A 23 7.64 -15.09 -19.03
CA LYS A 23 7.58 -15.40 -20.47
C LYS A 23 6.45 -16.34 -20.83
N HIS A 24 5.81 -16.95 -19.85
CA HIS A 24 4.67 -17.81 -20.10
C HIS A 24 3.45 -16.98 -20.53
N LYS A 25 2.89 -17.29 -21.71
CA LYS A 25 1.58 -16.77 -22.10
C LYS A 25 0.52 -17.46 -21.23
N THR A 26 0.13 -16.83 -20.14
CA THR A 26 -1.01 -17.29 -19.36
C THR A 26 -2.31 -16.99 -20.10
N LYS A 27 -3.13 -18.02 -20.33
CA LYS A 27 -4.52 -17.80 -20.78
C LYS A 27 -5.23 -16.93 -19.73
N LEU A 28 -6.10 -16.04 -20.19
CA LEU A 28 -6.97 -15.27 -19.30
C LEU A 28 -7.90 -16.24 -18.59
N GLN A 29 -7.60 -16.53 -17.33
CA GLN A 29 -8.43 -17.39 -16.47
C GLN A 29 -8.30 -16.94 -15.02
N LEU A 30 -9.34 -17.12 -14.25
CA LEU A 30 -9.33 -16.86 -12.83
C LEU A 30 -8.37 -17.83 -12.15
N ARG A 31 -7.73 -17.35 -11.10
CA ARG A 31 -6.86 -18.15 -10.24
C ARG A 31 -7.68 -18.68 -9.06
N LYS A 32 -7.27 -19.78 -8.46
CA LYS A 32 -7.97 -20.42 -7.34
C LYS A 32 -8.34 -19.45 -6.19
N TYR A 33 -7.45 -18.55 -5.82
CA TYR A 33 -7.74 -17.56 -4.77
C TYR A 33 -8.79 -16.51 -5.20
N GLN A 34 -8.93 -16.24 -6.50
CA GLN A 34 -9.97 -15.35 -7.04
C GLN A 34 -11.32 -16.06 -7.10
N GLU A 35 -11.34 -17.35 -7.49
CA GLU A 35 -12.52 -18.20 -7.51
C GLU A 35 -13.01 -18.45 -6.08
N PHE A 36 -12.11 -18.64 -5.11
CA PHE A 36 -12.46 -18.82 -3.71
C PHE A 36 -13.35 -17.69 -3.18
N ILE A 37 -13.04 -16.42 -3.52
CA ILE A 37 -13.85 -15.28 -3.08
C ILE A 37 -15.31 -15.42 -3.51
N SER A 38 -15.53 -15.79 -4.76
CA SER A 38 -16.88 -15.98 -5.29
C SER A 38 -17.60 -17.19 -4.68
N ALA A 39 -16.85 -18.26 -4.38
CA ALA A 39 -17.40 -19.43 -3.72
C ALA A 39 -17.74 -19.16 -2.24
N PHE A 40 -16.87 -18.40 -1.53
CA PHE A 40 -17.09 -18.05 -0.14
C PHE A 40 -18.24 -17.05 0.05
N LEU A 41 -18.39 -16.09 -0.86
CA LEU A 41 -19.46 -15.08 -0.87
C LEU A 41 -20.64 -15.45 -1.79
N ASP A 42 -20.81 -16.72 -2.13
CA ASP A 42 -21.91 -17.19 -2.99
C ASP A 42 -23.28 -16.72 -2.47
N TYR A 43 -24.28 -16.72 -3.33
CA TYR A 43 -25.65 -16.27 -3.00
C TYR A 43 -26.21 -16.95 -1.75
N LYS A 44 -25.95 -18.23 -1.59
CA LYS A 44 -26.40 -19.05 -0.44
C LYS A 44 -25.52 -18.91 0.80
N SER A 45 -24.38 -18.23 0.69
CA SER A 45 -23.47 -18.05 1.81
C SER A 45 -24.10 -17.16 2.89
N PRO A 46 -23.91 -17.47 4.17
CA PRO A 46 -24.27 -16.55 5.25
C PRO A 46 -23.40 -15.30 5.28
N TYR A 47 -22.25 -15.33 4.61
CA TYR A 47 -21.34 -14.18 4.50
C TYR A 47 -21.74 -13.30 3.33
N LYS A 48 -21.89 -12.01 3.58
CA LYS A 48 -22.33 -11.02 2.60
C LYS A 48 -21.38 -9.82 2.52
N GLU A 49 -20.42 -9.79 3.41
CA GLU A 49 -19.42 -8.71 3.51
C GLU A 49 -18.01 -9.28 3.66
N MET A 50 -17.02 -8.60 3.06
CA MET A 50 -15.62 -8.99 3.16
C MET A 50 -14.66 -7.85 2.83
N LEU A 51 -13.52 -7.84 3.51
CA LEU A 51 -12.32 -7.08 3.15
C LEU A 51 -11.38 -7.98 2.34
N LEU A 52 -11.14 -7.64 1.08
CA LEU A 52 -10.08 -8.22 0.27
C LEU A 52 -8.77 -7.47 0.54
N TYR A 53 -8.02 -7.93 1.53
CA TYR A 53 -6.66 -7.48 1.80
C TYR A 53 -5.69 -8.23 0.88
N HIS A 54 -5.72 -7.91 -0.39
CA HIS A 54 -4.90 -8.55 -1.41
C HIS A 54 -3.82 -7.61 -1.93
N GLY A 55 -2.61 -8.12 -2.04
CA GLY A 55 -1.44 -7.38 -2.52
C GLY A 55 -1.60 -6.84 -3.95
N LEU A 56 -0.65 -6.02 -4.37
CA LEU A 56 -0.62 -5.47 -5.72
C LEU A 56 -0.50 -6.59 -6.77
N GLY A 57 -1.18 -6.42 -7.90
CA GLY A 57 -1.14 -7.39 -8.99
C GLY A 57 -1.92 -8.69 -8.74
N SER A 58 -2.68 -8.80 -7.65
CA SER A 58 -3.50 -9.98 -7.35
C SER A 58 -4.79 -10.08 -8.20
N GLY A 59 -5.13 -9.05 -8.98
CA GLY A 59 -6.37 -9.04 -9.78
C GLY A 59 -7.64 -8.94 -8.92
N LYS A 60 -7.64 -8.08 -7.89
CA LYS A 60 -8.82 -7.80 -7.04
C LYS A 60 -10.07 -7.48 -7.86
N THR A 61 -9.90 -6.64 -8.90
CA THR A 61 -10.98 -6.25 -9.81
C THR A 61 -11.59 -7.47 -10.50
N ALA A 62 -10.76 -8.39 -11.03
CA ALA A 62 -11.23 -9.62 -11.66
C ALA A 62 -12.01 -10.53 -10.70
N SER A 63 -11.53 -10.69 -9.45
CA SER A 63 -12.27 -11.44 -8.40
C SER A 63 -13.65 -10.83 -8.15
N THR A 64 -13.72 -9.51 -8.12
CA THR A 64 -14.96 -8.75 -7.86
C THR A 64 -15.94 -8.86 -9.02
N ILE A 65 -15.46 -8.73 -10.26
CA ILE A 65 -16.28 -8.90 -11.47
C ILE A 65 -16.85 -10.34 -11.52
N ASN A 66 -16.03 -11.34 -11.19
CA ASN A 66 -16.50 -12.71 -11.11
C ASN A 66 -17.62 -12.88 -10.07
N LEU A 67 -17.44 -12.34 -8.87
CA LEU A 67 -18.47 -12.37 -7.82
C LEU A 67 -19.76 -11.69 -8.28
N MET A 68 -19.67 -10.47 -8.84
CA MET A 68 -20.83 -9.76 -9.39
C MET A 68 -21.56 -10.60 -10.44
N ASN A 69 -20.81 -11.25 -11.34
CA ASN A 69 -21.38 -12.05 -12.40
C ASN A 69 -22.09 -13.31 -11.87
N ILE A 70 -21.51 -14.01 -10.91
CA ILE A 70 -22.11 -15.17 -10.26
C ILE A 70 -23.39 -14.77 -9.52
N LEU A 71 -23.38 -13.70 -8.75
CA LEU A 71 -24.55 -13.22 -8.02
C LEU A 71 -25.66 -12.79 -8.97
N TYR A 72 -25.33 -12.10 -10.06
CA TYR A 72 -26.30 -11.71 -11.07
C TYR A 72 -26.89 -12.91 -11.81
N ASN A 73 -26.09 -13.91 -12.15
CA ASN A 73 -26.58 -15.13 -12.82
C ASN A 73 -27.50 -15.96 -11.90
N TYR A 74 -27.34 -15.82 -10.57
CA TYR A 74 -28.25 -16.42 -9.62
C TYR A 74 -29.59 -15.66 -9.56
N THR A 75 -29.52 -14.32 -9.49
CA THR A 75 -30.68 -13.43 -9.58
C THR A 75 -30.23 -12.05 -10.14
N PRO A 76 -30.95 -11.48 -11.12
CA PRO A 76 -30.57 -10.19 -11.70
C PRO A 76 -31.00 -8.99 -10.83
N TYR A 77 -31.48 -9.20 -9.63
CA TYR A 77 -32.04 -8.16 -8.77
C TYR A 77 -30.99 -7.49 -7.90
N TRP A 78 -29.99 -6.83 -8.52
CA TRP A 78 -28.92 -6.12 -7.84
C TRP A 78 -28.78 -4.67 -8.32
N ASN A 79 -28.66 -3.73 -7.39
CA ASN A 79 -28.10 -2.40 -7.60
C ASN A 79 -26.63 -2.46 -7.16
N VAL A 80 -25.71 -2.24 -8.06
CA VAL A 80 -24.27 -2.31 -7.78
C VAL A 80 -23.67 -0.92 -7.79
N PHE A 81 -23.17 -0.48 -6.64
CA PHE A 81 -22.50 0.80 -6.47
C PHE A 81 -21.00 0.58 -6.33
N ILE A 82 -20.22 1.05 -7.31
CA ILE A 82 -18.77 0.92 -7.31
C ILE A 82 -18.16 2.28 -6.93
N LEU A 83 -17.64 2.35 -5.70
CA LEU A 83 -17.05 3.55 -5.13
C LEU A 83 -15.54 3.53 -5.37
N ILE A 84 -15.07 4.44 -6.22
CA ILE A 84 -13.68 4.48 -6.72
C ILE A 84 -13.17 5.91 -6.83
N LYS A 85 -11.86 6.06 -7.04
CA LYS A 85 -11.29 7.32 -7.51
C LYS A 85 -11.61 7.52 -9.00
N ALA A 86 -11.82 8.77 -9.41
CA ALA A 86 -12.10 9.10 -10.82
C ALA A 86 -11.00 8.60 -11.77
N SER A 87 -9.75 8.59 -11.34
CA SER A 87 -8.58 8.20 -12.14
C SER A 87 -8.56 6.72 -12.56
N ILE A 88 -9.23 5.82 -11.83
CA ILE A 88 -9.19 4.37 -12.09
C ILE A 88 -10.47 3.84 -12.76
N ARG A 89 -11.45 4.71 -13.07
CA ARG A 89 -12.69 4.28 -13.72
C ARG A 89 -12.44 3.64 -15.09
N GLY A 90 -11.49 4.17 -15.86
CA GLY A 90 -11.13 3.61 -17.17
C GLY A 90 -10.66 2.17 -17.06
N ASP A 91 -9.76 1.90 -16.12
CA ASP A 91 -9.23 0.55 -15.88
C ASP A 91 -10.35 -0.44 -15.51
N TRP A 92 -11.31 -0.02 -14.66
CA TRP A 92 -12.49 -0.83 -14.34
C TRP A 92 -13.36 -1.15 -15.53
N MET A 93 -13.61 -0.17 -16.39
CA MET A 93 -14.42 -0.36 -17.62
C MET A 93 -13.75 -1.34 -18.58
N ASP A 94 -12.42 -1.25 -18.71
CA ASP A 94 -11.64 -2.13 -19.58
C ASP A 94 -11.59 -3.56 -19.02
N GLU A 95 -11.43 -3.72 -17.69
CA GLU A 95 -11.50 -5.03 -17.01
C GLU A 95 -12.88 -5.67 -17.18
N ILE A 96 -13.98 -4.95 -16.97
CA ILE A 96 -15.34 -5.50 -17.17
C ILE A 96 -15.52 -5.98 -18.62
N LYS A 97 -15.06 -5.21 -19.61
CA LYS A 97 -15.11 -5.62 -21.03
C LYS A 97 -14.26 -6.85 -21.32
N THR A 98 -13.15 -7.01 -20.59
CA THR A 98 -12.23 -8.14 -20.78
C THR A 98 -12.82 -9.45 -20.26
N TRP A 99 -13.55 -9.40 -19.13
CA TRP A 99 -14.07 -10.58 -18.46
C TRP A 99 -15.49 -10.97 -18.86
N LEU A 100 -16.27 -10.07 -19.46
CA LEU A 100 -17.65 -10.33 -19.87
C LEU A 100 -17.78 -10.32 -21.40
N SER A 101 -18.67 -11.16 -21.92
CA SER A 101 -19.09 -11.09 -23.31
C SER A 101 -19.80 -9.74 -23.60
N LYS A 102 -19.95 -9.39 -24.88
CA LYS A 102 -20.58 -8.12 -25.28
C LYS A 102 -22.02 -7.99 -24.74
N ASP A 103 -22.78 -9.10 -24.79
CA ASP A 103 -24.16 -9.14 -24.34
C ASP A 103 -24.27 -9.06 -22.82
N GLU A 104 -23.39 -9.77 -22.11
CA GLU A 104 -23.31 -9.68 -20.65
C GLU A 104 -22.89 -8.30 -20.18
N TYR A 105 -21.88 -7.68 -20.82
CA TYR A 105 -21.42 -6.33 -20.51
C TYR A 105 -22.59 -5.33 -20.53
N SER A 106 -23.37 -5.31 -21.61
CA SER A 106 -24.50 -4.38 -21.73
C SER A 106 -25.52 -4.56 -20.61
N LYS A 107 -25.93 -5.80 -20.36
CA LYS A 107 -26.89 -6.16 -19.29
C LYS A 107 -26.38 -5.80 -17.88
N ARG A 108 -25.08 -5.99 -17.62
CA ARG A 108 -24.49 -5.68 -16.29
C ARG A 108 -24.39 -4.18 -16.06
N MET A 109 -24.01 -3.41 -17.09
CA MET A 109 -23.82 -1.97 -16.99
C MET A 109 -25.09 -1.19 -16.66
N GLU A 110 -26.27 -1.73 -16.98
CA GLU A 110 -27.56 -1.14 -16.59
C GLU A 110 -27.75 -1.02 -15.07
N ASN A 111 -27.16 -1.96 -14.30
CA ASN A 111 -27.30 -2.03 -12.86
C ASN A 111 -26.07 -1.52 -12.09
N ILE A 112 -25.02 -1.07 -12.80
CA ILE A 112 -23.76 -0.59 -12.19
C ILE A 112 -23.74 0.93 -12.19
N LYS A 113 -23.55 1.53 -11.01
CA LYS A 113 -23.36 2.96 -10.81
C LYS A 113 -21.94 3.21 -10.26
N PHE A 114 -21.14 4.03 -10.97
CA PHE A 114 -19.82 4.44 -10.50
C PHE A 114 -19.90 5.73 -9.70
N ILE A 115 -19.40 5.72 -8.48
CA ILE A 115 -19.34 6.86 -7.56
C ILE A 115 -17.88 7.24 -7.33
N HIS A 116 -17.53 8.46 -7.68
CA HIS A 116 -16.18 8.98 -7.44
C HIS A 116 -16.12 9.61 -6.04
N TYR A 117 -15.62 8.86 -5.06
CA TYR A 117 -15.59 9.33 -3.66
C TYR A 117 -14.59 10.48 -3.40
N ASP A 118 -13.70 10.76 -4.34
CA ASP A 118 -12.78 11.91 -4.34
C ASP A 118 -13.38 13.18 -4.98
N SER A 119 -14.57 13.10 -5.55
CA SER A 119 -15.27 14.23 -6.14
C SER A 119 -15.71 15.26 -5.09
N PRO A 120 -15.69 16.56 -5.38
CA PRO A 120 -16.31 17.59 -4.55
C PRO A 120 -17.81 17.38 -4.29
N TYR A 121 -18.50 16.62 -5.12
CA TYR A 121 -19.95 16.33 -5.06
C TYR A 121 -20.22 14.84 -4.77
N ALA A 122 -19.29 14.12 -4.13
CA ALA A 122 -19.38 12.67 -3.94
C ALA A 122 -20.65 12.24 -3.20
N ASP A 123 -21.00 12.91 -2.11
CA ASP A 123 -22.21 12.68 -1.31
C ASP A 123 -23.49 12.90 -2.11
N LYS A 124 -23.57 14.01 -2.83
CA LYS A 124 -24.74 14.31 -3.69
C LYS A 124 -24.90 13.28 -4.78
N ASN A 125 -23.83 12.99 -5.54
CA ASN A 125 -23.84 12.01 -6.61
C ASN A 125 -24.23 10.61 -6.10
N PHE A 126 -23.77 10.25 -4.90
CA PHE A 126 -24.14 8.99 -4.26
C PHE A 126 -25.63 8.93 -3.92
N LEU A 127 -26.15 9.95 -3.24
CA LEU A 127 -27.58 10.01 -2.85
C LEU A 127 -28.50 10.08 -4.06
N ASP A 128 -28.11 10.78 -5.12
CA ASP A 128 -28.86 10.82 -6.37
C ASP A 128 -28.86 9.43 -7.06
N ALA A 129 -27.72 8.75 -7.09
CA ALA A 129 -27.63 7.38 -7.63
C ALA A 129 -28.51 6.38 -6.83
N ILE A 130 -28.60 6.52 -5.50
CA ILE A 130 -29.50 5.72 -4.67
C ILE A 130 -30.97 6.00 -5.01
N LYS A 131 -31.38 7.27 -5.13
CA LYS A 131 -32.77 7.66 -5.48
C LYS A 131 -33.17 7.16 -6.86
N GLU A 132 -32.26 7.15 -7.82
CA GLU A 132 -32.49 6.66 -9.18
C GLU A 132 -32.48 5.13 -9.28
N SER A 133 -32.04 4.44 -8.25
CA SER A 133 -31.96 2.98 -8.24
C SER A 133 -33.33 2.34 -7.93
N ASP A 134 -33.52 1.14 -8.42
CA ASP A 134 -34.74 0.36 -8.19
C ASP A 134 -34.76 -0.17 -6.74
N SER A 135 -35.65 0.34 -5.92
CA SER A 135 -35.80 -0.04 -4.50
C SER A 135 -36.22 -1.51 -4.29
N SER A 136 -36.70 -2.19 -5.32
CA SER A 136 -37.02 -3.62 -5.24
C SER A 136 -35.79 -4.53 -5.35
N LYS A 137 -34.66 -3.98 -5.78
CA LYS A 137 -33.39 -4.70 -5.94
C LYS A 137 -32.54 -4.63 -4.68
N LYS A 138 -31.69 -5.66 -4.50
CA LYS A 138 -30.71 -5.73 -3.40
C LYS A 138 -29.51 -4.85 -3.69
N SER A 139 -28.96 -4.22 -2.68
CA SER A 139 -27.77 -3.34 -2.81
C SER A 139 -26.47 -4.12 -2.66
N MET A 140 -25.52 -3.81 -3.51
CA MET A 140 -24.13 -4.25 -3.41
C MET A 140 -23.18 -3.06 -3.51
N TYR A 141 -22.40 -2.82 -2.46
CA TYR A 141 -21.41 -1.76 -2.38
C TYR A 141 -20.00 -2.34 -2.55
N ILE A 142 -19.26 -1.82 -3.51
CA ILE A 142 -17.90 -2.23 -3.81
C ILE A 142 -17.00 -1.00 -3.67
N PHE A 143 -15.98 -1.09 -2.81
CA PHE A 143 -15.00 -0.03 -2.63
C PHE A 143 -13.64 -0.48 -3.16
N ASP A 144 -13.11 0.22 -4.15
CA ASP A 144 -11.73 0.01 -4.57
C ASP A 144 -10.81 1.04 -3.91
N GLU A 145 -9.65 0.56 -3.46
CA GLU A 145 -8.70 1.31 -2.62
C GLU A 145 -9.42 1.98 -1.43
N VAL A 146 -10.22 1.19 -0.73
CA VAL A 146 -11.09 1.63 0.37
C VAL A 146 -10.36 2.44 1.45
N HIS A 147 -9.07 2.22 1.64
CA HIS A 147 -8.25 2.97 2.59
C HIS A 147 -8.29 4.49 2.34
N ASN A 148 -8.40 4.93 1.08
CA ASN A 148 -8.53 6.35 0.75
C ASN A 148 -9.89 6.91 1.19
N PHE A 149 -10.97 6.16 0.96
CA PHE A 149 -12.31 6.54 1.42
C PHE A 149 -12.37 6.60 2.95
N ILE A 150 -11.87 5.58 3.63
CA ILE A 150 -11.83 5.53 5.10
C ILE A 150 -10.97 6.64 5.69
N ASN A 151 -9.84 6.98 5.07
CA ASN A 151 -9.04 8.13 5.50
C ASN A 151 -9.82 9.46 5.39
N ASN A 152 -10.64 9.62 4.35
CA ASN A 152 -11.54 10.77 4.24
C ASN A 152 -12.62 10.76 5.34
N VAL A 153 -13.20 9.60 5.65
CA VAL A 153 -14.15 9.44 6.77
C VAL A 153 -13.47 9.79 8.11
N TYR A 154 -12.27 9.25 8.35
CA TYR A 154 -11.47 9.55 9.54
C TYR A 154 -11.22 11.06 9.69
N ASN A 155 -10.81 11.72 8.61
CA ASN A 155 -10.59 13.17 8.60
C ASN A 155 -11.89 13.94 8.86
N ASN A 156 -13.03 13.54 8.30
CA ASN A 156 -14.33 14.18 8.58
C ASN A 156 -14.73 14.06 10.05
N ILE A 157 -14.47 12.91 10.69
CA ILE A 157 -14.77 12.68 12.12
C ILE A 157 -13.83 13.50 13.01
N THR A 158 -12.53 13.49 12.73
CA THR A 158 -11.51 14.04 13.63
C THR A 158 -11.30 15.55 13.46
N SER A 159 -11.34 16.09 12.24
CA SER A 159 -11.13 17.51 11.96
C SER A 159 -12.42 18.34 11.91
N GLN A 160 -13.58 17.69 11.88
CA GLN A 160 -14.90 18.31 11.67
C GLN A 160 -14.95 19.17 10.37
N THR A 161 -13.99 19.00 9.47
CA THR A 161 -13.92 19.68 8.18
C THR A 161 -14.50 18.78 7.08
N GLY A 162 -15.57 19.24 6.45
CA GLY A 162 -16.30 18.46 5.46
C GLY A 162 -17.11 17.31 6.10
N LYS A 163 -18.13 16.82 5.38
CA LYS A 163 -18.97 15.70 5.83
C LYS A 163 -19.23 14.67 4.74
N ARG A 164 -18.74 14.90 3.54
CA ARG A 164 -19.10 14.13 2.34
C ARG A 164 -18.85 12.62 2.47
N ALA A 165 -17.65 12.24 2.82
CA ALA A 165 -17.32 10.82 3.00
C ALA A 165 -18.10 10.20 4.15
N TYR A 166 -18.30 10.96 5.23
CA TYR A 166 -19.09 10.51 6.39
C TYR A 166 -20.57 10.29 6.04
N VAL A 167 -21.17 11.13 5.20
CA VAL A 167 -22.57 10.96 4.76
C VAL A 167 -22.75 9.63 4.01
N ILE A 168 -21.84 9.28 3.10
CA ILE A 168 -21.86 8.01 2.37
C ILE A 168 -21.67 6.85 3.36
N TYR A 169 -20.69 6.98 4.25
CA TYR A 169 -20.36 5.99 5.25
C TYR A 169 -21.54 5.68 6.18
N ASP A 170 -22.16 6.70 6.72
CA ASP A 170 -23.30 6.60 7.64
C ASP A 170 -24.54 5.98 6.96
N TYR A 171 -24.82 6.39 5.71
CA TYR A 171 -25.89 5.82 4.91
C TYR A 171 -25.74 4.31 4.74
N ILE A 172 -24.57 3.87 4.31
CA ILE A 172 -24.31 2.44 4.05
C ILE A 172 -24.35 1.62 5.35
N GLN A 173 -23.85 2.18 6.46
CA GLN A 173 -23.96 1.54 7.76
C GLN A 173 -25.42 1.37 8.20
N GLN A 174 -26.25 2.38 7.97
CA GLN A 174 -27.66 2.31 8.34
C GLN A 174 -28.38 1.29 7.47
N GLU A 175 -28.18 1.32 6.14
CA GLU A 175 -28.77 0.33 5.25
C GLU A 175 -28.35 -1.11 5.61
N LYS A 176 -27.08 -1.33 5.99
CA LYS A 176 -26.61 -2.66 6.42
C LYS A 176 -27.24 -3.13 7.73
N LYS A 177 -27.62 -2.20 8.64
CA LYS A 177 -28.37 -2.55 9.86
C LYS A 177 -29.82 -2.91 9.56
N ASP A 178 -30.42 -2.19 8.60
CA ASP A 178 -31.85 -2.34 8.29
C ASP A 178 -32.10 -3.51 7.33
N ASN A 179 -31.07 -3.92 6.56
CA ASN A 179 -31.17 -4.96 5.55
C ASN A 179 -29.95 -5.90 5.56
N ASP A 180 -30.14 -7.09 6.09
CA ASP A 180 -29.10 -8.14 6.14
C ASP A 180 -28.63 -8.62 4.77
N ASP A 181 -29.45 -8.43 3.73
CA ASP A 181 -29.12 -8.85 2.36
C ASP A 181 -28.15 -7.88 1.64
N THR A 182 -27.91 -6.70 2.19
CA THR A 182 -26.93 -5.75 1.66
C THR A 182 -25.55 -6.36 1.68
N ARG A 183 -24.87 -6.34 0.51
CA ARG A 183 -23.51 -6.87 0.36
C ARG A 183 -22.50 -5.74 0.30
N ILE A 184 -21.36 -5.96 0.99
CA ILE A 184 -20.29 -4.96 1.04
C ILE A 184 -18.95 -5.64 0.77
N LEU A 185 -18.25 -5.20 -0.27
CA LEU A 185 -16.93 -5.69 -0.63
C LEU A 185 -15.93 -4.53 -0.58
N LEU A 186 -14.96 -4.64 0.29
CA LEU A 186 -13.89 -3.67 0.46
C LEU A 186 -12.61 -4.23 -0.14
N MET A 187 -11.92 -3.46 -0.99
CA MET A 187 -10.67 -3.90 -1.63
C MET A 187 -9.54 -2.93 -1.32
N THR A 188 -8.42 -3.47 -0.86
CA THR A 188 -7.20 -2.69 -0.67
C THR A 188 -5.97 -3.58 -0.49
N GLY A 189 -4.81 -3.09 -0.93
CA GLY A 189 -3.51 -3.66 -0.56
C GLY A 189 -2.92 -3.07 0.74
N THR A 190 -3.57 -2.02 1.31
CA THR A 190 -3.06 -1.26 2.47
C THR A 190 -4.23 -0.83 3.36
N PRO A 191 -4.72 -1.69 4.27
CA PRO A 191 -5.94 -1.43 5.04
C PRO A 191 -5.90 -0.19 5.95
N ALA A 192 -4.72 0.23 6.42
CA ALA A 192 -4.57 1.45 7.21
C ALA A 192 -3.34 2.24 6.78
N ILE A 193 -3.41 3.56 6.87
CA ILE A 193 -2.34 4.48 6.43
C ILE A 193 -1.76 5.26 7.61
N ASN A 194 -2.60 5.86 8.42
CA ASN A 194 -2.18 6.83 9.44
C ASN A 194 -2.46 6.37 10.87
N ASN A 195 -3.55 5.64 11.08
CA ASN A 195 -4.02 5.29 12.41
C ASN A 195 -4.74 3.94 12.41
N PRO A 196 -4.50 3.03 13.36
CA PRO A 196 -5.25 1.78 13.48
C PRO A 196 -6.77 1.95 13.62
N PHE A 197 -7.25 3.10 14.07
CA PHE A 197 -8.69 3.39 14.11
C PHE A 197 -9.33 3.39 12.72
N GLU A 198 -8.57 3.62 11.65
CA GLU A 198 -9.03 3.43 10.27
C GLU A 198 -9.51 1.98 10.02
N ILE A 199 -8.85 1.00 10.65
CA ILE A 199 -9.27 -0.41 10.59
C ILE A 199 -10.62 -0.60 11.30
N ALA A 200 -10.81 0.02 12.46
CA ALA A 200 -12.09 -0.02 13.16
C ALA A 200 -13.25 0.56 12.33
N LEU A 201 -13.02 1.71 11.68
CA LEU A 201 -14.00 2.32 10.77
C LEU A 201 -14.31 1.39 9.58
N MET A 202 -13.31 0.75 9.01
CA MET A 202 -13.47 -0.19 7.91
C MET A 202 -14.34 -1.39 8.29
N PHE A 203 -14.09 -1.98 9.47
CA PHE A 203 -14.88 -3.10 9.94
C PHE A 203 -16.26 -2.69 10.44
N ASN A 204 -16.43 -1.49 10.97
CA ASN A 204 -17.75 -0.94 11.27
C ASN A 204 -18.59 -0.71 10.00
N LEU A 205 -17.96 -0.49 8.83
CA LEU A 205 -18.68 -0.43 7.56
C LEU A 205 -19.19 -1.83 7.14
N LEU A 206 -18.38 -2.87 7.35
CA LEU A 206 -18.78 -4.26 7.07
C LEU A 206 -19.82 -4.77 8.05
N ARG A 207 -19.59 -4.53 9.34
CA ARG A 207 -20.43 -4.98 10.43
C ARG A 207 -20.65 -3.85 11.43
N PRO A 208 -21.74 -3.08 11.29
CA PRO A 208 -21.97 -1.87 12.06
C PRO A 208 -21.91 -2.08 13.58
N GLY A 209 -21.10 -1.24 14.27
CA GLY A 209 -21.03 -1.21 15.72
C GLY A 209 -20.14 -2.24 16.41
N ILE A 210 -19.37 -3.04 15.68
CA ILE A 210 -18.44 -4.02 16.30
C ILE A 210 -17.25 -3.37 17.01
N PHE A 211 -16.85 -2.16 16.59
CA PHE A 211 -15.82 -1.36 17.25
C PHE A 211 -16.38 -0.02 17.75
N PRO A 212 -15.74 0.59 18.77
CA PRO A 212 -16.11 1.93 19.21
C PRO A 212 -16.04 2.95 18.07
N ASN A 213 -17.03 3.85 17.98
CA ASN A 213 -17.04 4.95 17.01
C ASN A 213 -16.16 6.14 17.43
N SER A 214 -15.43 6.05 18.53
CA SER A 214 -14.53 7.05 19.07
C SER A 214 -13.10 6.55 19.04
N GLU A 215 -12.21 7.31 18.42
CA GLU A 215 -10.77 7.02 18.38
C GLU A 215 -10.17 6.87 19.79
N ILE A 216 -10.60 7.73 20.75
CA ILE A 216 -10.14 7.68 22.13
C ILE A 216 -10.49 6.33 22.76
N LYS A 217 -11.76 5.92 22.69
CA LYS A 217 -12.24 4.66 23.25
C LYS A 217 -11.59 3.43 22.57
N PHE A 218 -11.32 3.53 21.28
CA PHE A 218 -10.62 2.48 20.54
C PHE A 218 -9.17 2.37 21.01
N THR A 219 -8.47 3.50 21.12
CA THR A 219 -7.07 3.58 21.56
C THR A 219 -6.90 3.04 22.97
N GLU A 220 -7.74 3.48 23.92
CA GLU A 220 -7.72 2.99 25.31
C GLU A 220 -7.93 1.49 25.41
N LYS A 221 -8.76 0.92 24.54
CA LYS A 221 -9.10 -0.50 24.59
C LYS A 221 -8.09 -1.40 23.87
N TYR A 222 -7.55 -0.94 22.72
CA TYR A 222 -6.81 -1.82 21.83
C TYR A 222 -5.34 -1.46 21.64
N ILE A 223 -4.87 -0.31 22.14
CA ILE A 223 -3.49 0.13 21.94
C ILE A 223 -2.77 0.25 23.27
N LYS A 224 -1.61 -0.42 23.40
CA LYS A 224 -0.71 -0.31 24.53
C LYS A 224 0.71 -0.05 24.06
N GLY A 225 1.22 1.15 24.39
CA GLY A 225 2.49 1.60 23.82
C GLY A 225 2.37 1.81 22.31
N ASN A 226 3.27 1.21 21.55
CA ASN A 226 3.32 1.35 20.08
C ASN A 226 2.85 0.09 19.34
N ARG A 227 1.90 -0.66 19.90
CA ARG A 227 1.36 -1.89 19.31
C ARG A 227 -0.04 -2.18 19.84
N LEU A 228 -0.71 -3.13 19.21
CA LEU A 228 -1.97 -3.66 19.72
C LEU A 228 -1.74 -4.28 21.10
N ASP A 229 -2.69 -4.02 22.02
CA ASP A 229 -2.67 -4.60 23.37
C ASP A 229 -2.81 -6.14 23.29
N PRO A 230 -1.81 -6.90 23.75
CA PRO A 230 -1.86 -8.37 23.72
C PRO A 230 -3.06 -8.94 24.47
N VAL A 231 -3.53 -8.26 25.53
CA VAL A 231 -4.69 -8.70 26.34
C VAL A 231 -5.98 -8.68 25.52
N ASN A 232 -6.14 -7.68 24.66
CA ASN A 232 -7.32 -7.53 23.85
C ASN A 232 -7.18 -8.09 22.42
N LYS A 233 -6.04 -8.73 22.10
CA LYS A 233 -5.78 -9.28 20.78
C LYS A 233 -6.84 -10.30 20.35
N ASN A 234 -7.17 -11.25 21.21
CA ASN A 234 -8.12 -12.31 20.89
C ASN A 234 -9.54 -11.76 20.70
N MET A 235 -9.96 -10.81 21.54
CA MET A 235 -11.24 -10.12 21.36
C MET A 235 -11.30 -9.38 20.02
N PHE A 236 -10.21 -8.71 19.63
CA PHE A 236 -10.14 -8.06 18.31
C PHE A 236 -10.29 -9.05 17.17
N GLN A 237 -9.57 -10.18 17.24
CA GLN A 237 -9.63 -11.27 16.26
C GLN A 237 -11.05 -11.82 16.11
N ARG A 238 -11.73 -12.12 17.20
CA ARG A 238 -13.09 -12.67 17.19
C ARG A 238 -14.11 -11.72 16.55
N LYS A 239 -13.95 -10.40 16.75
CA LYS A 239 -14.84 -9.41 16.14
C LYS A 239 -14.79 -9.40 14.63
N ILE A 240 -13.65 -9.69 14.02
CA ILE A 240 -13.43 -9.61 12.58
C ILE A 240 -13.37 -10.96 11.87
N ILE A 241 -13.62 -12.05 12.60
CA ILE A 241 -13.62 -13.40 12.02
C ILE A 241 -14.66 -13.50 10.90
N GLY A 242 -14.28 -14.14 9.81
CA GLY A 242 -15.14 -14.29 8.64
C GLY A 242 -15.15 -13.10 7.68
N LEU A 243 -14.52 -11.96 8.06
CA LEU A 243 -14.59 -10.71 7.31
C LEU A 243 -13.34 -10.38 6.48
N VAL A 244 -12.28 -11.17 6.55
CA VAL A 244 -11.00 -10.88 5.87
C VAL A 244 -10.59 -12.04 4.99
N SER A 245 -10.25 -11.74 3.74
CA SER A 245 -9.45 -12.59 2.87
C SER A 245 -8.08 -11.97 2.69
N TYR A 246 -7.01 -12.75 2.82
CA TYR A 246 -5.64 -12.26 2.65
C TYR A 246 -4.87 -13.05 1.62
N TYR A 247 -4.34 -12.31 0.64
CA TYR A 247 -3.42 -12.83 -0.35
C TYR A 247 -2.25 -11.86 -0.55
N SER A 248 -1.01 -12.32 -0.33
CA SER A 248 0.17 -11.46 -0.35
C SER A 248 0.45 -10.80 -1.71
N GLY A 249 -0.12 -11.33 -2.76
CA GLY A 249 0.05 -10.87 -4.13
C GLY A 249 0.58 -11.98 -5.06
N ALA A 250 0.94 -11.61 -6.28
CA ALA A 250 1.52 -12.56 -7.23
C ALA A 250 2.86 -13.11 -6.71
N ASP A 251 3.27 -14.28 -7.23
CA ASP A 251 4.51 -14.96 -6.86
C ASP A 251 5.70 -13.96 -6.90
N LYS A 252 6.55 -14.01 -5.89
CA LYS A 252 7.74 -13.14 -5.79
C LYS A 252 8.66 -13.24 -7.00
N GLN A 253 8.73 -14.41 -7.65
CA GLN A 253 9.50 -14.61 -8.87
C GLN A 253 9.03 -13.72 -10.04
N LEU A 254 7.81 -13.22 -9.98
CA LEU A 254 7.27 -12.29 -10.98
C LEU A 254 7.68 -10.83 -10.74
N PHE A 255 8.35 -10.54 -9.63
CA PHE A 255 8.80 -9.20 -9.27
C PHE A 255 10.32 -9.12 -9.22
N ALA A 256 10.83 -7.92 -9.44
CA ALA A 256 12.24 -7.63 -9.18
C ALA A 256 12.53 -7.59 -7.68
N ASP A 257 13.72 -8.01 -7.28
CA ASP A 257 14.18 -7.89 -5.89
C ASP A 257 14.37 -6.43 -5.50
N LYS A 258 14.10 -6.11 -4.24
CA LYS A 258 14.18 -4.75 -3.69
C LYS A 258 15.37 -4.65 -2.75
N HIS A 259 16.34 -3.79 -3.07
CA HIS A 259 17.49 -3.51 -2.23
C HIS A 259 17.37 -2.11 -1.65
N TYR A 260 17.25 -2.00 -0.33
CA TYR A 260 17.07 -0.73 0.35
C TYR A 260 18.42 -0.15 0.82
N HIS A 261 18.67 1.09 0.42
CA HIS A 261 19.89 1.85 0.74
C HIS A 261 19.50 3.14 1.50
N PRO A 262 19.48 3.12 2.84
CA PRO A 262 19.33 4.35 3.60
C PRO A 262 20.62 5.18 3.46
N VAL A 263 20.48 6.46 3.08
CA VAL A 263 21.60 7.37 2.84
C VAL A 263 21.46 8.57 3.77
N THR A 264 22.28 8.60 4.80
CA THR A 264 22.37 9.76 5.70
C THR A 264 23.48 10.69 5.22
N VAL A 265 23.15 11.97 5.03
CA VAL A 265 24.09 12.98 4.51
C VAL A 265 24.18 14.14 5.49
N THR A 266 25.39 14.53 5.85
CA THR A 266 25.61 15.65 6.78
C THR A 266 25.44 16.98 6.06
N MET A 267 24.65 17.89 6.64
CA MET A 267 24.47 19.24 6.12
C MET A 267 25.79 20.00 6.11
N ASP A 268 25.98 20.83 5.09
CA ASP A 268 27.00 21.87 5.10
C ASP A 268 26.69 22.89 6.19
N PRO A 269 27.72 23.59 6.77
CA PRO A 269 27.51 24.63 7.77
C PRO A 269 26.48 25.68 7.36
N TYR A 270 26.49 26.13 6.12
CA TYR A 270 25.52 27.08 5.59
C TYR A 270 24.10 26.54 5.55
N GLN A 271 23.92 25.31 5.03
CA GLN A 271 22.61 24.68 5.01
C GLN A 271 22.06 24.48 6.43
N GLN A 272 22.92 24.12 7.38
CA GLN A 272 22.53 23.94 8.78
C GLN A 272 22.12 25.27 9.43
N GLU A 273 22.84 26.37 9.19
CA GLU A 273 22.54 27.71 9.72
C GLU A 273 21.13 28.15 9.27
N VAL A 274 20.84 28.06 7.96
CA VAL A 274 19.53 28.41 7.42
C VAL A 274 18.42 27.47 7.96
N TYR A 275 18.73 26.20 8.13
CA TYR A 275 17.80 25.22 8.73
C TYR A 275 17.46 25.61 10.18
N GLU A 276 18.46 25.93 11.00
CA GLU A 276 18.30 26.34 12.41
C GLU A 276 17.51 27.65 12.54
N HIS A 277 17.74 28.60 11.64
CA HIS A 277 16.90 29.80 11.55
C HIS A 277 15.41 29.47 11.37
N PHE A 278 15.08 28.54 10.50
CA PHE A 278 13.68 28.11 10.31
C PHE A 278 13.14 27.27 11.46
N GLU A 279 13.96 26.47 12.10
CA GLU A 279 13.58 25.73 13.30
C GLU A 279 13.14 26.67 14.42
N ASP A 280 13.91 27.74 14.67
CA ASP A 280 13.56 28.77 15.65
C ASP A 280 12.23 29.48 15.36
N ILE A 281 11.93 29.70 14.08
CA ILE A 281 10.67 30.31 13.68
C ILE A 281 9.50 29.36 13.93
N GLU A 282 9.63 28.08 13.53
CA GLU A 282 8.58 27.07 13.73
C GLU A 282 8.35 26.85 15.23
N GLU A 283 9.40 26.80 16.06
CA GLU A 283 9.25 26.69 17.51
C GLU A 283 8.50 27.89 18.12
N LYS A 284 8.77 29.09 17.67
CA LYS A 284 8.07 30.30 18.11
C LYS A 284 6.58 30.26 17.74
N ILE A 285 6.26 29.79 16.54
CA ILE A 285 4.87 29.61 16.08
C ILE A 285 4.17 28.54 16.92
N ASP A 286 4.81 27.41 17.15
CA ASP A 286 4.25 26.31 17.94
C ASP A 286 4.01 26.73 19.41
N LYS A 287 4.95 27.47 20.01
CA LYS A 287 4.79 28.04 21.35
C LYS A 287 3.57 29.00 21.43
N LYS A 288 3.40 29.88 20.43
CA LYS A 288 2.25 30.78 20.34
C LYS A 288 0.92 30.02 20.18
N ASN A 289 0.92 28.96 19.38
CA ASN A 289 -0.28 28.15 19.15
C ASN A 289 -0.66 27.32 20.37
N ARG A 290 0.29 26.84 21.17
CA ARG A 290 0.04 26.12 22.44
C ARG A 290 -0.63 27.01 23.49
N ASN A 291 -0.31 28.31 23.49
CA ASN A 291 -0.82 29.28 24.45
C ASN A 291 -2.20 29.88 24.06
N LYS A 292 -2.73 29.57 22.87
CA LYS A 292 -4.07 29.99 22.49
C LYS A 292 -5.12 29.13 23.24
N PRO A 293 -6.23 29.73 23.77
CA PRO A 293 -7.27 28.95 24.37
C PRO A 293 -7.79 27.91 23.37
N LYS A 294 -7.89 26.67 23.82
CA LYS A 294 -8.41 25.57 23.01
C LYS A 294 -9.82 25.93 22.53
N GLY A 295 -9.96 26.38 21.30
CA GLY A 295 -11.27 26.51 20.67
C GLY A 295 -11.98 25.15 20.65
N LYS A 296 -13.31 25.15 20.48
CA LYS A 296 -14.16 23.93 20.49
C LYS A 296 -13.64 22.74 19.65
N ALA A 297 -12.61 22.93 18.83
CA ALA A 297 -12.00 21.90 17.98
C ALA A 297 -10.73 21.24 18.53
N GLY A 298 -10.26 21.53 19.73
CA GLY A 298 -9.20 20.76 20.43
C GLY A 298 -7.85 20.52 19.73
N LYS A 299 -7.63 20.98 18.52
CA LYS A 299 -6.40 20.78 17.76
C LYS A 299 -5.50 22.01 17.85
N ILE A 300 -4.33 21.81 18.41
CA ILE A 300 -3.20 22.72 18.28
C ILE A 300 -2.76 22.62 16.82
N ALA A 301 -2.87 23.73 16.07
CA ALA A 301 -2.32 23.81 14.73
C ALA A 301 -0.78 23.69 14.85
N SER A 302 -0.26 22.50 14.63
CA SER A 302 1.19 22.31 14.49
C SER A 302 1.62 22.87 13.12
N THR A 303 2.81 23.40 13.02
CA THR A 303 3.36 23.96 11.77
C THR A 303 3.66 22.89 10.72
N TYR A 304 3.31 21.62 10.89
CA TYR A 304 3.72 20.49 10.04
C TYR A 304 5.23 20.51 9.67
N LYS A 305 6.02 21.35 10.35
CA LYS A 305 7.45 21.55 10.10
C LYS A 305 7.77 21.77 8.61
N SER A 306 6.94 22.54 7.92
CA SER A 306 7.04 22.72 6.47
C SER A 306 8.32 23.43 6.05
N PHE A 307 8.79 24.43 6.83
CA PHE A 307 9.99 25.19 6.50
C PHE A 307 11.25 24.38 6.73
N THR A 308 11.35 23.72 7.88
CA THR A 308 12.50 22.85 8.20
C THR A 308 12.58 21.65 7.27
N ARG A 309 11.44 21.05 6.85
CA ARG A 309 11.41 20.00 5.83
C ARG A 309 11.98 20.46 4.51
N GLN A 310 11.61 21.65 4.05
CA GLN A 310 12.11 22.21 2.80
C GLN A 310 13.60 22.53 2.90
N SER A 311 14.05 23.08 4.03
CA SER A 311 15.47 23.34 4.28
C SER A 311 16.32 22.07 4.39
N CYS A 312 15.74 20.95 4.82
CA CYS A 312 16.40 19.65 4.71
C CYS A 312 16.67 19.26 3.24
N ASN A 313 15.80 19.66 2.30
CA ASN A 313 15.99 19.36 0.89
C ASN A 313 16.95 20.33 0.23
N PHE A 314 16.71 21.64 0.41
CA PHE A 314 17.48 22.67 -0.28
C PHE A 314 17.37 24.00 0.45
N THR A 315 18.45 24.77 0.42
CA THR A 315 18.52 26.16 0.90
C THR A 315 19.09 27.07 -0.19
N PHE A 316 18.44 28.21 -0.43
CA PHE A 316 18.97 29.19 -1.41
C PHE A 316 20.23 29.83 -0.90
N PRO A 317 21.26 29.98 -1.73
CA PRO A 317 22.48 30.72 -1.37
C PRO A 317 22.18 32.24 -1.26
N VAL A 318 23.15 32.99 -0.77
CA VAL A 318 23.10 34.46 -0.81
C VAL A 318 23.34 34.91 -2.28
N MET A 319 22.27 35.32 -2.96
CA MET A 319 22.33 35.68 -4.39
C MET A 319 22.46 37.18 -4.65
N GLY A 320 22.27 37.99 -3.63
CA GLY A 320 22.36 39.45 -3.69
C GLY A 320 21.14 40.15 -3.09
N GLY A 321 21.35 41.32 -2.46
CA GLY A 321 20.29 42.05 -1.81
C GLY A 321 19.55 41.26 -0.74
N LYS A 322 18.21 41.11 -0.89
CA LYS A 322 17.36 40.34 0.02
C LYS A 322 17.11 38.90 -0.45
N LEU A 323 17.74 38.45 -1.51
CA LEU A 323 17.57 37.11 -2.06
C LEU A 323 18.51 36.12 -1.37
N THR A 324 18.08 35.62 -0.22
CA THR A 324 18.81 34.66 0.62
C THR A 324 17.92 33.48 0.99
N GLY A 325 18.53 32.41 1.51
CA GLY A 325 17.79 31.27 2.04
C GLY A 325 16.82 31.66 3.14
N GLU A 326 17.20 32.54 4.06
CA GLU A 326 16.36 33.01 5.16
C GLU A 326 15.17 33.86 4.69
N ASN A 327 15.36 34.66 3.63
CA ASN A 327 14.34 35.53 3.05
C ASN A 327 13.49 34.84 1.96
N ARG A 328 13.55 33.52 1.87
CA ARG A 328 12.74 32.74 0.96
C ARG A 328 11.26 33.18 1.03
N PRO A 329 10.57 33.33 -0.13
CA PRO A 329 9.18 33.72 -0.14
C PRO A 329 8.30 32.72 0.61
N ARG A 330 7.47 33.24 1.49
CA ARG A 330 6.54 32.41 2.29
C ARG A 330 5.12 32.70 1.89
N PRO A 331 4.31 31.64 1.82
CA PRO A 331 2.91 31.76 1.47
C PRO A 331 2.13 32.73 2.34
N SER A 332 2.36 32.69 3.66
CA SER A 332 1.67 33.52 4.62
C SER A 332 1.87 35.05 4.41
N LYS A 333 2.98 35.44 3.75
CA LYS A 333 3.18 36.83 3.37
C LYS A 333 2.25 37.31 2.24
N PHE A 334 1.76 36.36 1.45
CA PHE A 334 0.88 36.59 0.31
C PHE A 334 -0.58 36.20 0.61
N GLN A 335 -0.93 35.99 1.88
CA GLN A 335 -2.27 35.57 2.34
C GLN A 335 -2.80 34.27 1.69
N VAL A 336 -1.93 33.49 1.07
CA VAL A 336 -2.27 32.21 0.44
C VAL A 336 -2.27 31.12 1.54
N SER A 337 -3.27 30.26 1.57
CA SER A 337 -3.31 29.21 2.59
C SER A 337 -2.22 28.17 2.40
N GLU A 338 -1.64 27.63 3.48
CA GLU A 338 -0.62 26.58 3.40
C GLU A 338 -1.15 25.33 2.69
N SER A 339 -2.44 25.02 2.82
CA SER A 339 -3.07 23.89 2.14
C SER A 339 -3.15 24.06 0.62
N ASP A 340 -3.40 25.28 0.14
CA ASP A 340 -3.48 25.55 -1.30
C ASP A 340 -2.10 25.55 -1.94
N ILE A 341 -1.12 26.04 -1.21
CA ILE A 341 0.28 25.98 -1.65
C ILE A 341 0.79 24.55 -1.70
N GLN A 342 0.46 23.73 -0.71
CA GLN A 342 0.86 22.34 -0.75
C GLN A 342 0.25 21.63 -1.95
N LYS A 343 -1.01 21.88 -2.30
CA LYS A 343 -1.64 21.40 -3.52
C LYS A 343 -0.91 21.86 -4.77
N ILE A 344 -0.48 23.12 -4.82
CA ILE A 344 0.24 23.72 -5.96
C ILE A 344 1.68 23.21 -6.03
N LEU A 345 2.36 23.09 -4.89
CA LEU A 345 3.72 22.52 -4.81
C LEU A 345 3.73 21.05 -5.21
N GLU A 346 2.65 20.33 -4.92
CA GLU A 346 2.41 18.95 -5.38
C GLU A 346 1.96 18.86 -6.85
N GLY A 347 1.71 20.00 -7.50
CA GLY A 347 1.37 20.08 -8.92
C GLY A 347 -0.13 20.09 -9.25
N ASN A 348 -1.01 20.33 -8.30
CA ASN A 348 -2.44 20.49 -8.53
C ASN A 348 -2.77 21.97 -8.87
N ASN A 349 -2.98 22.26 -10.15
CA ASN A 349 -3.23 23.63 -10.65
C ASN A 349 -4.70 24.11 -10.53
N LYS A 350 -5.57 23.44 -9.79
CA LYS A 350 -6.96 23.90 -9.61
C LYS A 350 -7.09 24.69 -8.33
N LEU A 351 -7.04 26.01 -8.47
CA LEU A 351 -7.59 26.94 -7.49
C LEU A 351 -9.09 27.09 -7.76
N ASP A 352 -9.90 27.16 -6.69
CA ASP A 352 -11.29 27.54 -6.81
C ASP A 352 -11.37 28.99 -7.36
N ASP A 353 -12.28 29.22 -8.30
CA ASP A 353 -12.44 30.45 -9.08
C ASP A 353 -12.95 31.66 -8.24
N THR A 354 -12.30 32.01 -7.14
CA THR A 354 -12.57 33.27 -6.44
C THR A 354 -11.49 34.30 -6.82
N ASN A 355 -11.91 35.37 -7.45
CA ASN A 355 -11.06 36.39 -8.09
C ASN A 355 -9.99 37.04 -7.20
N GLU A 356 -10.19 37.12 -5.89
CA GLU A 356 -9.23 37.76 -4.95
C GLU A 356 -8.02 36.86 -4.60
N GLY A 357 -8.13 35.54 -4.70
CA GLY A 357 -7.02 34.61 -4.47
C GLY A 357 -6.03 34.52 -5.62
N ASN A 358 -6.41 34.93 -6.83
CA ASN A 358 -5.60 34.78 -8.03
C ASN A 358 -4.43 35.78 -8.12
N GLU A 359 -4.63 37.07 -7.75
CA GLU A 359 -3.56 38.07 -7.83
C GLU A 359 -2.42 37.79 -6.84
N GLN A 360 -2.75 37.51 -5.60
CA GLN A 360 -1.75 37.19 -4.56
C GLN A 360 -0.98 35.90 -4.86
N PHE A 361 -1.65 34.95 -5.49
CA PHE A 361 -1.02 33.73 -5.96
C PHE A 361 -0.05 33.99 -7.13
N ILE A 362 -0.44 34.81 -8.09
CA ILE A 362 0.41 35.18 -9.23
C ILE A 362 1.67 35.89 -8.71
N GLU A 363 1.52 36.83 -7.79
CA GLU A 363 2.64 37.54 -7.16
C GLU A 363 3.59 36.55 -6.46
N TYR A 364 3.07 35.58 -5.69
CA TYR A 364 3.88 34.55 -5.06
C TYR A 364 4.66 33.72 -6.09
N MET A 365 4.01 33.30 -7.17
CA MET A 365 4.63 32.53 -8.24
C MET A 365 5.70 33.32 -9.00
N ASP A 366 5.54 34.61 -9.15
CA ASP A 366 6.54 35.45 -9.82
C ASP A 366 7.77 35.66 -8.97
N VAL A 367 7.61 35.77 -7.65
CA VAL A 367 8.75 35.79 -6.71
C VAL A 367 9.49 34.46 -6.74
N ILE A 368 8.79 33.31 -6.81
CA ILE A 368 9.43 31.99 -6.98
C ILE A 368 10.25 31.94 -8.28
N LYS A 369 9.68 32.39 -9.40
CA LYS A 369 10.40 32.44 -10.69
C LYS A 369 11.66 33.30 -10.61
N LEU A 370 11.57 34.44 -9.90
CA LEU A 370 12.73 35.32 -9.67
C LEU A 370 13.82 34.59 -8.92
N TYR A 371 13.50 33.92 -7.81
CA TYR A 371 14.46 33.13 -7.03
C TYR A 371 15.15 32.06 -7.89
N MET A 372 14.40 31.32 -8.69
CA MET A 372 14.95 30.29 -9.59
C MET A 372 15.83 30.87 -10.69
N LYS A 373 15.46 32.03 -11.23
CA LYS A 373 16.29 32.76 -12.22
C LYS A 373 17.62 33.22 -11.64
N GLU A 374 17.59 33.88 -10.49
CA GLU A 374 18.77 34.36 -9.82
C GLU A 374 19.66 33.21 -9.35
N LEU A 375 19.09 32.09 -8.89
CA LEU A 375 19.83 30.87 -8.56
C LEU A 375 20.62 30.34 -9.76
N LYS A 376 20.02 30.33 -10.94
CA LYS A 376 20.70 29.92 -12.17
C LYS A 376 21.86 30.88 -12.48
N ILE A 377 21.65 32.17 -12.41
CA ILE A 377 22.70 33.18 -12.64
C ILE A 377 23.85 33.01 -11.63
N TYR A 378 23.53 32.74 -10.38
CA TYR A 378 24.52 32.49 -9.32
C TYR A 378 25.40 31.27 -9.66
N PHE A 379 24.83 30.15 -10.05
CA PHE A 379 25.60 28.96 -10.41
C PHE A 379 26.35 29.12 -11.74
N ASP A 380 25.78 29.78 -12.76
CA ASP A 380 26.45 30.09 -14.01
C ASP A 380 27.77 30.89 -13.80
N LYS A 381 27.76 31.85 -12.85
CA LYS A 381 28.96 32.61 -12.48
C LYS A 381 30.07 31.73 -11.91
N ILE A 382 29.70 30.77 -11.06
CA ILE A 382 30.66 29.85 -10.41
C ILE A 382 31.19 28.85 -11.45
N ASP A 383 30.34 28.28 -12.28
CA ASP A 383 30.73 27.35 -13.33
C ASP A 383 31.70 27.97 -14.33
N ASN A 384 31.42 29.21 -14.75
CA ASN A 384 32.33 29.97 -15.61
C ASN A 384 33.72 30.22 -14.96
N LYS A 385 33.77 30.42 -13.64
CA LYS A 385 35.02 30.57 -12.91
C LYS A 385 35.78 29.24 -12.81
N ASP A 386 35.08 28.15 -12.52
CA ASP A 386 35.65 26.81 -12.46
C ASP A 386 36.23 26.40 -13.81
N ASN A 387 35.51 26.64 -14.89
CA ASN A 387 35.98 26.35 -16.25
C ASN A 387 37.26 27.08 -16.61
N LYS A 388 37.40 28.35 -16.21
CA LYS A 388 38.63 29.14 -16.37
C LYS A 388 39.79 28.53 -15.57
N ASN A 389 39.53 27.93 -14.43
CA ASN A 389 40.53 27.30 -13.55
C ASN A 389 40.76 25.81 -13.89
N ASN A 390 40.26 25.35 -15.04
CA ASN A 390 40.35 23.95 -15.47
C ASN A 390 39.70 22.93 -14.50
N LYS A 391 38.74 23.38 -13.72
CA LYS A 391 37.85 22.56 -12.85
C LYS A 391 36.49 22.42 -13.49
N SER A 392 35.79 21.34 -13.23
CA SER A 392 34.41 21.17 -13.65
C SER A 392 33.72 20.02 -12.90
N ILE A 393 32.42 20.06 -12.80
CA ILE A 393 31.63 18.97 -12.25
C ILE A 393 31.87 17.65 -13.01
N ASN A 394 32.07 17.69 -14.32
CA ASN A 394 32.33 16.46 -15.11
C ASN A 394 33.63 15.78 -14.64
N LYS A 395 34.67 16.54 -14.32
CA LYS A 395 35.90 15.98 -13.74
C LYS A 395 35.66 15.37 -12.37
N ASP A 396 34.86 16.01 -11.53
CA ASP A 396 34.47 15.47 -10.22
C ASP A 396 33.71 14.13 -10.38
N VAL A 397 32.81 14.04 -11.35
CA VAL A 397 32.08 12.80 -11.68
C VAL A 397 33.01 11.70 -12.18
N ASP A 398 34.00 12.04 -13.00
CA ASP A 398 34.98 11.07 -13.50
C ASP A 398 35.87 10.54 -12.37
N VAL A 399 36.33 11.42 -11.46
CA VAL A 399 37.05 11.01 -10.25
C VAL A 399 36.20 10.13 -9.36
N PHE A 400 34.93 10.47 -9.16
CA PHE A 400 34.00 9.64 -8.41
C PHE A 400 33.84 8.24 -8.97
N ARG A 401 33.69 8.12 -10.31
CA ARG A 401 33.52 6.84 -11.00
C ARG A 401 34.80 5.98 -10.94
N HIS A 402 35.93 6.56 -11.31
CA HIS A 402 37.17 5.80 -11.52
C HIS A 402 38.01 5.61 -10.27
N LYS A 403 38.06 6.59 -9.38
CA LYS A 403 38.89 6.52 -8.16
C LYS A 403 38.12 6.02 -6.94
N TYR A 404 36.83 6.35 -6.83
CA TYR A 404 36.02 6.03 -5.65
C TYR A 404 34.96 4.95 -5.90
N ASN A 405 34.92 4.37 -7.09
CA ASN A 405 34.03 3.25 -7.46
C ASN A 405 32.56 3.46 -6.99
N TYR A 406 32.04 4.65 -7.23
CA TYR A 406 30.68 5.07 -6.85
C TYR A 406 30.40 5.12 -5.34
N ASP A 407 31.40 5.18 -4.47
CA ASP A 407 31.26 5.43 -3.04
C ASP A 407 31.22 6.93 -2.76
N PHE A 408 29.99 7.47 -2.59
CA PHE A 408 29.78 8.90 -2.38
C PHE A 408 30.38 9.41 -1.06
N HIS A 409 30.26 8.66 0.04
CA HIS A 409 30.76 9.07 1.33
C HIS A 409 32.29 9.18 1.32
N LYS A 410 32.95 8.18 0.75
CA LYS A 410 34.41 8.20 0.60
C LYS A 410 34.87 9.31 -0.33
N PHE A 411 34.21 9.47 -1.49
CA PHE A 411 34.48 10.56 -2.42
C PHE A 411 34.33 11.92 -1.74
N TRP A 412 33.24 12.16 -1.04
CA TRP A 412 32.97 13.44 -0.41
C TRP A 412 34.03 13.77 0.66
N LYS A 413 34.43 12.81 1.47
CA LYS A 413 35.40 12.95 2.56
C LYS A 413 36.85 13.15 2.07
N GLU A 414 37.28 12.36 1.08
CA GLU A 414 38.69 12.25 0.71
C GLU A 414 39.11 13.14 -0.46
N HIS A 415 38.20 13.43 -1.41
CA HIS A 415 38.52 14.24 -2.58
C HIS A 415 38.59 15.72 -2.21
N LYS A 416 39.81 16.31 -2.20
CA LYS A 416 40.03 17.70 -1.79
C LYS A 416 39.86 18.72 -2.93
N ASP A 417 40.11 18.31 -4.16
CA ASP A 417 40.09 19.17 -5.36
C ASP A 417 38.74 19.27 -6.06
N LYS A 418 37.64 19.20 -5.29
CA LYS A 418 36.32 19.43 -5.84
C LYS A 418 36.18 20.81 -6.47
N SER A 419 35.39 20.90 -7.55
CA SER A 419 35.02 22.19 -8.14
C SER A 419 34.26 23.07 -7.14
N GLU A 420 34.38 24.38 -7.30
CA GLU A 420 33.66 25.34 -6.44
C GLU A 420 32.15 25.23 -6.69
N LEU A 421 31.73 24.89 -7.91
CA LEU A 421 30.34 24.67 -8.23
C LEU A 421 29.79 23.45 -7.46
N LEU A 422 30.53 22.33 -7.40
CA LEU A 422 30.13 21.15 -6.64
C LEU A 422 30.05 21.45 -5.14
N LYS A 423 30.99 22.21 -4.58
CA LYS A 423 30.95 22.64 -3.19
C LYS A 423 29.73 23.54 -2.92
N SER A 424 29.45 24.48 -3.83
CA SER A 424 28.28 25.36 -3.73
C SER A 424 26.96 24.58 -3.85
N PHE A 425 26.88 23.56 -4.70
CA PHE A 425 25.73 22.67 -4.76
C PHE A 425 25.51 21.95 -3.44
N TYR A 426 26.56 21.41 -2.85
CA TYR A 426 26.47 20.70 -1.58
C TYR A 426 26.08 21.62 -0.42
N SER A 427 26.61 22.87 -0.41
CA SER A 427 26.23 23.85 0.61
C SER A 427 24.75 24.26 0.55
N CYS A 428 24.14 24.17 -0.64
CA CYS A 428 22.71 24.41 -0.80
C CYS A 428 21.87 23.15 -0.57
N SER A 429 22.40 21.98 -0.92
CA SER A 429 21.69 20.69 -0.77
C SER A 429 22.62 19.49 -0.75
N CYS A 430 22.97 19.03 0.42
CA CYS A 430 23.74 17.80 0.58
C CYS A 430 23.02 16.57 -0.02
N LYS A 431 21.68 16.48 0.11
CA LYS A 431 20.89 15.36 -0.38
C LYS A 431 20.80 15.29 -1.91
N ILE A 432 20.53 16.40 -2.59
CA ILE A 432 20.42 16.41 -4.06
C ILE A 432 21.76 16.03 -4.69
N VAL A 433 22.88 16.53 -4.15
CA VAL A 433 24.21 16.12 -4.63
C VAL A 433 24.42 14.62 -4.45
N ALA A 434 24.17 14.08 -3.26
CA ALA A 434 24.31 12.65 -3.01
C ALA A 434 23.41 11.81 -3.93
N MET A 435 22.17 12.27 -4.18
CA MET A 435 21.20 11.60 -5.04
C MET A 435 21.69 11.52 -6.49
N ILE A 436 22.19 12.62 -7.05
CA ILE A 436 22.71 12.65 -8.41
C ILE A 436 23.97 11.77 -8.53
N PHE A 437 24.89 11.84 -7.57
CA PHE A 437 26.08 10.99 -7.58
C PHE A 437 25.72 9.51 -7.51
N ASN A 438 24.84 9.10 -6.61
CA ASN A 438 24.38 7.70 -6.53
C ASN A 438 23.69 7.24 -7.80
N SER A 439 23.02 8.15 -8.53
CA SER A 439 22.32 7.80 -9.78
C SER A 439 23.29 7.38 -10.92
N PHE A 440 24.56 7.79 -10.87
CA PHE A 440 25.55 7.41 -11.87
C PHE A 440 25.92 5.91 -11.84
N SER A 441 25.67 5.21 -10.72
CA SER A 441 25.90 3.77 -10.62
C SER A 441 24.83 2.93 -11.34
N SER A 442 23.71 3.54 -11.74
CA SER A 442 22.57 2.85 -12.33
C SER A 442 22.87 2.26 -13.70
N LYS A 443 22.57 0.96 -13.87
CA LYS A 443 22.67 0.25 -15.16
C LYS A 443 21.41 0.39 -16.04
N GLY A 444 20.39 1.12 -15.59
CA GLY A 444 19.12 1.29 -16.33
C GLY A 444 18.36 2.56 -15.93
N PRO A 445 17.05 2.63 -16.23
CA PRO A 445 16.21 3.79 -15.93
C PRO A 445 16.07 4.04 -14.43
N ILE A 446 15.84 5.30 -14.07
CA ILE A 446 15.84 5.80 -12.68
C ILE A 446 14.56 6.58 -12.41
N ILE A 447 13.98 6.39 -11.23
CA ILE A 447 12.98 7.29 -10.65
C ILE A 447 13.65 8.21 -9.65
N MET A 448 13.45 9.53 -9.78
CA MET A 448 13.74 10.51 -8.75
C MET A 448 12.42 11.10 -8.26
N TYR A 449 12.17 10.99 -6.96
CA TYR A 449 10.92 11.38 -6.34
C TYR A 449 11.14 12.48 -5.31
N SER A 450 10.30 13.51 -5.39
CA SER A 450 10.13 14.50 -4.34
C SER A 450 8.66 14.85 -4.16
N THR A 451 8.26 15.13 -2.91
CA THR A 451 6.94 15.66 -2.59
C THR A 451 6.76 17.07 -3.15
N TYR A 452 7.86 17.82 -3.28
CA TYR A 452 7.86 19.19 -3.76
C TYR A 452 8.18 19.27 -5.26
N VAL A 453 7.43 20.10 -5.98
CA VAL A 453 7.64 20.32 -7.43
C VAL A 453 8.36 21.66 -7.67
N LYS A 454 7.78 22.75 -7.21
CA LYS A 454 8.22 24.11 -7.59
C LYS A 454 9.48 24.61 -6.89
N MET A 455 9.56 24.49 -5.57
CA MET A 455 10.71 24.92 -4.78
C MET A 455 11.19 23.76 -3.91
N GLU A 456 12.51 23.74 -3.66
CA GLU A 456 13.19 22.72 -2.84
C GLU A 456 12.90 21.26 -3.27
N GLY A 457 12.47 21.06 -4.52
CA GLY A 457 12.12 19.77 -5.08
C GLY A 457 12.51 19.61 -6.55
N LEU A 458 11.58 19.15 -7.39
CA LEU A 458 11.87 18.74 -8.76
C LEU A 458 12.49 19.84 -9.63
N GLU A 459 12.05 21.10 -9.48
CA GLU A 459 12.62 22.23 -10.26
C GLU A 459 14.09 22.46 -9.91
N VAL A 460 14.46 22.35 -8.64
CA VAL A 460 15.88 22.46 -8.22
C VAL A 460 16.67 21.26 -8.70
N ILE A 461 16.10 20.05 -8.61
CA ILE A 461 16.74 18.83 -9.14
C ILE A 461 17.05 19.01 -10.64
N LYS A 462 16.11 19.54 -11.44
CA LYS A 462 16.35 19.83 -12.87
C LYS A 462 17.49 20.81 -13.11
N LEU A 463 17.57 21.85 -12.27
CA LEU A 463 18.65 22.81 -12.36
C LEU A 463 20.01 22.15 -12.10
N TYR A 464 20.12 21.31 -11.07
CA TYR A 464 21.34 20.54 -10.81
C TYR A 464 21.66 19.58 -11.95
N LEU A 465 20.68 18.80 -12.41
CA LEU A 465 20.83 17.85 -13.52
C LEU A 465 21.40 18.52 -14.77
N HIS A 466 21.03 19.79 -15.05
CA HIS A 466 21.55 20.55 -16.18
C HIS A 466 23.09 20.67 -16.12
N TYR A 467 23.66 21.02 -14.97
CA TYR A 467 25.11 21.14 -14.82
C TYR A 467 25.84 19.79 -14.83
N PHE A 468 25.15 18.71 -14.50
CA PHE A 468 25.64 17.34 -14.66
C PHE A 468 25.45 16.78 -16.07
N GLY A 469 25.04 17.60 -17.04
CA GLY A 469 24.93 17.24 -18.45
C GLY A 469 23.63 16.56 -18.85
N PHE A 470 22.61 16.55 -17.96
CA PHE A 470 21.28 16.02 -18.31
C PHE A 470 20.43 17.09 -18.99
N THR A 471 19.69 16.69 -20.01
CA THR A 471 18.76 17.55 -20.77
C THR A 471 17.34 17.00 -20.76
N PRO A 472 16.31 17.85 -20.90
CA PRO A 472 14.96 17.38 -21.10
C PRO A 472 14.84 16.54 -22.37
N PHE A 473 14.02 15.48 -22.32
CA PHE A 473 13.76 14.65 -23.49
C PHE A 473 12.96 15.44 -24.54
N ASN A 474 13.59 15.68 -25.69
CA ASN A 474 12.91 16.24 -26.86
C ASN A 474 13.05 15.27 -28.02
N LYS A 475 11.93 14.88 -28.65
CA LYS A 475 11.91 13.93 -29.76
C LYS A 475 12.77 14.34 -30.96
N LYS A 476 13.04 15.64 -31.11
CA LYS A 476 13.85 16.22 -32.19
C LYS A 476 15.36 16.12 -31.95
N ASP A 477 15.78 15.91 -30.72
CA ASP A 477 17.20 15.83 -30.35
C ASP A 477 17.70 14.41 -30.52
N GLY A 478 18.37 14.11 -31.63
CA GLY A 478 18.87 12.77 -31.98
C GLY A 478 20.10 12.30 -31.19
N LYS A 479 20.46 12.94 -30.06
CA LYS A 479 21.59 12.55 -29.22
C LYS A 479 21.16 11.59 -28.12
N ASP A 480 21.78 10.41 -28.05
CA ASP A 480 21.66 9.46 -26.96
C ASP A 480 22.35 9.99 -25.72
N TYR A 481 21.81 9.64 -24.53
CA TYR A 481 22.34 9.79 -23.18
C TYR A 481 21.89 11.01 -22.38
N PHE A 482 21.78 10.82 -21.04
CA PHE A 482 21.54 11.83 -20.03
C PHE A 482 20.30 12.70 -20.29
N ARG A 483 19.15 12.02 -20.57
CA ARG A 483 17.87 12.72 -20.74
C ARG A 483 16.93 12.39 -19.59
N TYR A 484 16.12 13.37 -19.22
CA TYR A 484 15.07 13.21 -18.22
C TYR A 484 13.71 13.61 -18.76
N VAL A 485 12.66 13.08 -18.15
CA VAL A 485 11.26 13.48 -18.34
C VAL A 485 10.61 13.77 -17.00
N GLU A 486 9.52 14.50 -17.06
CA GLU A 486 8.72 14.88 -15.89
C GLU A 486 7.37 14.16 -15.90
N TYR A 487 6.90 13.76 -14.71
CA TYR A 487 5.61 13.13 -14.53
C TYR A 487 4.97 13.57 -13.20
N HIS A 488 4.32 14.72 -13.21
CA HIS A 488 3.66 15.33 -12.06
C HIS A 488 2.44 16.16 -12.47
N GLY A 489 1.67 16.64 -11.50
CA GLY A 489 0.38 17.31 -11.73
C GLY A 489 0.45 18.57 -12.57
N SER A 490 1.58 19.30 -12.57
CA SER A 490 1.76 20.52 -13.37
C SER A 490 2.05 20.26 -14.86
N ILE A 491 2.27 19.00 -15.27
CA ILE A 491 2.50 18.61 -16.67
C ILE A 491 1.17 18.21 -17.30
N SER A 492 0.96 18.60 -18.57
CA SER A 492 -0.24 18.26 -19.31
C SER A 492 -0.47 16.75 -19.39
N MET A 493 -1.72 16.33 -19.51
CA MET A 493 -2.06 14.89 -19.62
C MET A 493 -1.45 14.27 -20.87
N GLU A 494 -1.38 15.02 -21.98
CA GLU A 494 -0.72 14.60 -23.22
C GLU A 494 0.76 14.35 -23.01
N ASP A 495 1.47 15.30 -22.39
CA ASP A 495 2.89 15.17 -22.11
C ASP A 495 3.18 14.02 -21.16
N ARG A 496 2.37 13.84 -20.10
CA ARG A 496 2.48 12.68 -19.20
C ARG A 496 2.34 11.37 -19.96
N THR A 497 1.34 11.24 -20.81
CA THR A 497 1.09 10.04 -21.61
C THR A 497 2.25 9.78 -22.59
N ARG A 498 2.71 10.84 -23.27
CA ARG A 498 3.87 10.78 -24.16
C ARG A 498 5.14 10.35 -23.41
N ASN A 499 5.44 10.99 -22.30
CA ASN A 499 6.64 10.72 -21.50
C ASN A 499 6.65 9.28 -20.98
N LYS A 500 5.53 8.78 -20.45
CA LYS A 500 5.34 7.38 -20.04
C LYS A 500 5.57 6.42 -21.20
N LYS A 501 5.00 6.70 -22.38
CA LYS A 501 5.14 5.86 -23.56
C LYS A 501 6.60 5.72 -23.99
N TYR A 502 7.33 6.83 -24.13
CA TYR A 502 8.73 6.79 -24.52
C TYR A 502 9.66 6.24 -23.42
N PHE A 503 9.30 6.39 -22.18
CA PHE A 503 10.06 5.82 -21.07
C PHE A 503 10.01 4.28 -21.08
N ASN A 504 8.87 3.69 -21.45
CA ASN A 504 8.60 2.25 -21.41
C ASN A 504 8.92 1.51 -22.73
N ILE A 505 9.50 2.17 -23.73
CA ILE A 505 9.85 1.47 -24.98
C ILE A 505 11.00 0.46 -24.78
N PRO A 506 11.06 -0.64 -25.55
CA PRO A 506 12.10 -1.65 -25.44
C PRO A 506 13.53 -1.10 -25.58
N GLN A 507 13.72 -0.07 -26.40
CA GLN A 507 15.01 0.60 -26.59
C GLN A 507 15.53 1.30 -25.29
N ASN A 508 14.64 1.53 -24.33
CA ASN A 508 14.99 2.19 -23.07
C ASN A 508 15.33 1.23 -21.92
N ILE A 509 15.40 -0.04 -22.12
CA ILE A 509 15.71 -1.06 -21.07
C ILE A 509 16.95 -0.69 -20.25
N LYS A 510 17.98 -0.16 -20.89
CA LYS A 510 19.22 0.30 -20.24
C LYS A 510 19.25 1.81 -19.94
N GLY A 511 18.11 2.51 -20.07
CA GLY A 511 18.03 3.96 -19.83
C GLY A 511 18.77 4.81 -20.85
N LYS A 512 18.96 4.31 -22.09
CA LYS A 512 19.69 5.03 -23.15
C LYS A 512 18.87 6.12 -23.82
N VAL A 513 17.55 5.99 -23.86
CA VAL A 513 16.63 6.97 -24.45
C VAL A 513 16.25 8.03 -23.43
N ILE A 514 15.80 7.59 -22.26
CA ILE A 514 15.45 8.41 -21.12
C ILE A 514 16.04 7.76 -19.86
N LYS A 515 16.96 8.46 -19.21
CA LYS A 515 17.63 7.94 -18.01
C LYS A 515 16.82 8.14 -16.75
N ILE A 516 16.22 9.31 -16.58
CA ILE A 516 15.57 9.72 -15.35
C ILE A 516 14.12 10.10 -15.63
N ILE A 517 13.22 9.67 -14.77
CA ILE A 517 11.86 10.19 -14.65
C ILE A 517 11.68 10.87 -13.30
N LEU A 518 11.29 12.15 -13.32
CA LEU A 518 11.03 12.97 -12.16
C LEU A 518 9.56 12.86 -11.77
N ILE A 519 9.25 12.38 -10.57
CA ILE A 519 7.88 12.08 -10.15
C ILE A 519 7.55 12.80 -8.84
N SER A 520 6.34 13.36 -8.76
CA SER A 520 5.72 13.83 -7.52
C SER A 520 4.56 12.92 -7.07
N PRO A 521 4.01 13.10 -5.85
CA PRO A 521 2.85 12.33 -5.38
C PRO A 521 1.67 12.30 -6.34
N ALA A 522 1.29 13.46 -6.89
CA ALA A 522 0.19 13.59 -7.84
C ALA A 522 0.44 12.82 -9.16
N GLY A 523 1.71 12.63 -9.54
CA GLY A 523 2.10 11.84 -10.71
C GLY A 523 2.24 10.35 -10.42
N SER A 524 2.42 9.94 -9.16
CA SER A 524 2.69 8.54 -8.83
C SER A 524 1.46 7.62 -8.94
N GLU A 525 0.24 8.15 -8.96
CA GLU A 525 -0.98 7.35 -9.07
C GLU A 525 -1.23 6.92 -10.54
N GLY A 526 -1.53 5.65 -10.76
CA GLY A 526 -1.89 5.11 -12.08
C GLY A 526 -0.73 4.87 -13.08
N ILE A 527 0.53 5.21 -12.74
CA ILE A 527 1.68 4.95 -13.62
C ILE A 527 2.21 3.52 -13.46
N SER A 528 2.56 2.90 -14.58
CA SER A 528 3.34 1.65 -14.62
C SER A 528 4.63 1.92 -15.38
N LEU A 529 5.75 1.62 -14.75
CA LEU A 529 7.09 1.84 -15.32
C LEU A 529 7.81 0.50 -15.48
N MET A 530 8.56 0.36 -16.57
CA MET A 530 9.25 -0.88 -16.93
C MET A 530 10.75 -0.75 -16.71
N ASN A 531 11.37 -1.85 -16.29
CA ASN A 531 12.84 -2.01 -16.21
C ASN A 531 13.58 -0.99 -15.33
N ILE A 532 12.91 -0.43 -14.31
CA ILE A 532 13.51 0.51 -13.35
C ILE A 532 14.66 -0.17 -12.60
N LYS A 533 15.82 0.49 -12.52
CA LYS A 533 16.98 -0.03 -11.78
C LYS A 533 17.23 0.71 -10.47
N GLN A 534 16.84 1.99 -10.38
CA GLN A 534 16.98 2.73 -9.15
C GLN A 534 15.75 3.60 -8.87
N VAL A 535 15.41 3.71 -7.59
CA VAL A 535 14.41 4.65 -7.07
C VAL A 535 15.08 5.52 -6.01
N HIS A 536 15.08 6.82 -6.22
CA HIS A 536 15.63 7.79 -5.27
C HIS A 536 14.50 8.59 -4.64
N VAL A 537 14.38 8.55 -3.33
CA VAL A 537 13.39 9.29 -2.53
C VAL A 537 14.11 10.39 -1.76
N LEU A 538 13.91 11.64 -2.18
CA LEU A 538 14.65 12.79 -1.66
C LEU A 538 14.37 13.10 -0.20
N GLU A 539 13.13 12.95 0.24
CA GLU A 539 12.72 13.23 1.61
C GLU A 539 11.82 12.15 2.21
N PRO A 540 11.87 11.93 3.53
CA PRO A 540 10.94 11.04 4.23
C PRO A 540 9.52 11.59 4.20
N TYR A 541 8.55 10.69 4.36
CA TYR A 541 7.13 11.05 4.45
C TYR A 541 6.51 10.56 5.77
N TRP A 542 5.43 11.20 6.19
CA TRP A 542 4.74 10.94 7.47
C TRP A 542 4.23 9.51 7.67
N ASN A 543 4.17 8.71 6.59
CA ASN A 543 3.86 7.28 6.60
C ASN A 543 4.59 6.54 5.47
N GLU A 544 4.89 5.29 5.69
CA GLU A 544 5.60 4.43 4.75
C GLU A 544 4.73 4.03 3.53
N VAL A 545 3.41 4.09 3.67
CA VAL A 545 2.47 3.63 2.62
C VAL A 545 2.71 4.36 1.30
N ARG A 546 2.89 5.69 1.34
CA ARG A 546 3.14 6.50 0.13
C ARG A 546 4.45 6.10 -0.57
N ILE A 547 5.50 5.86 0.20
CA ILE A 547 6.80 5.42 -0.35
C ILE A 547 6.69 4.01 -0.91
N ASN A 548 6.00 3.11 -0.22
CA ASN A 548 5.75 1.75 -0.70
C ASN A 548 4.89 1.73 -1.97
N GLN A 549 3.91 2.63 -2.10
CA GLN A 549 3.14 2.81 -3.34
C GLN A 549 4.03 3.27 -4.50
N LEU A 550 4.95 4.22 -4.27
CA LEU A 550 5.93 4.66 -5.27
C LEU A 550 6.83 3.51 -5.72
N VAL A 551 7.41 2.77 -4.76
CA VAL A 551 8.24 1.59 -5.04
C VAL A 551 7.45 0.53 -5.80
N GLY A 552 6.17 0.34 -5.46
CA GLY A 552 5.25 -0.53 -6.18
C GLY A 552 4.97 -0.11 -7.64
N ARG A 553 5.28 1.13 -8.04
CA ARG A 553 5.22 1.56 -9.46
C ARG A 553 6.46 1.15 -10.24
N ALA A 554 7.61 1.06 -9.56
CA ALA A 554 8.86 0.57 -10.13
C ALA A 554 8.90 -0.95 -10.17
N VAL A 555 8.31 -1.62 -9.16
CA VAL A 555 8.35 -3.08 -9.00
C VAL A 555 6.93 -3.63 -9.13
N ARG A 556 6.48 -3.81 -10.37
CA ARG A 556 5.22 -4.48 -10.71
C ARG A 556 5.46 -5.89 -11.23
N GLN A 557 4.40 -6.69 -11.25
CA GLN A 557 4.43 -8.01 -11.85
C GLN A 557 5.01 -7.96 -13.26
N CYS A 558 6.07 -8.73 -13.49
CA CYS A 558 6.80 -8.82 -14.75
C CYS A 558 7.28 -7.48 -15.35
N SER A 559 7.39 -6.42 -14.57
CA SER A 559 7.89 -5.13 -15.05
C SER A 559 9.36 -5.18 -15.48
N HIS A 560 10.08 -6.26 -15.15
CA HIS A 560 11.48 -6.49 -15.50
C HIS A 560 11.68 -7.74 -16.40
N ALA A 561 10.59 -8.21 -17.06
CA ALA A 561 10.64 -9.41 -17.90
C ALA A 561 11.66 -9.33 -19.05
N ASP A 562 11.96 -8.13 -19.52
CA ASP A 562 12.94 -7.89 -20.59
C ASP A 562 14.39 -8.07 -20.13
N LEU A 563 14.64 -8.12 -18.82
CA LEU A 563 15.97 -8.30 -18.23
C LEU A 563 16.23 -9.78 -17.89
N PRO A 564 17.50 -10.23 -17.95
CA PRO A 564 17.90 -11.50 -17.39
C PRO A 564 17.49 -11.61 -15.91
N MET A 565 17.18 -12.81 -15.42
CA MET A 565 16.67 -13.00 -14.05
C MET A 565 17.63 -12.47 -12.98
N ASN A 566 18.94 -12.65 -13.15
CA ASN A 566 19.96 -12.12 -12.24
C ASN A 566 20.11 -10.59 -12.26
N GLU A 567 19.48 -9.91 -13.23
CA GLU A 567 19.45 -8.45 -13.31
C GLU A 567 18.09 -7.87 -12.84
N ARG A 568 17.14 -8.69 -12.38
CA ARG A 568 15.80 -8.24 -11.93
C ARG A 568 15.84 -7.78 -10.47
N TYR A 569 16.47 -6.65 -10.24
CA TYR A 569 16.50 -5.99 -8.94
C TYR A 569 16.34 -4.47 -9.09
N VAL A 570 15.91 -3.81 -8.03
CA VAL A 570 15.74 -2.36 -7.93
C VAL A 570 16.41 -1.87 -6.66
N ASP A 571 17.38 -0.98 -6.79
CA ASP A 571 18.02 -0.30 -5.67
C ASP A 571 17.18 0.92 -5.24
N ILE A 572 16.80 0.99 -3.98
CA ILE A 572 15.92 2.03 -3.41
C ILE A 572 16.71 2.87 -2.43
N TYR A 573 17.05 4.09 -2.84
CA TYR A 573 17.80 5.04 -2.05
C TYR A 573 16.85 5.99 -1.33
N ARG A 574 17.04 6.13 -0.01
CA ARG A 574 16.25 7.02 0.85
C ARG A 574 17.17 7.99 1.54
N TYR A 575 16.99 9.29 1.29
CA TYR A 575 17.89 10.33 1.75
C TYR A 575 17.36 10.99 3.01
N ILE A 576 18.26 11.16 3.99
CA ILE A 576 18.03 11.85 5.27
C ILE A 576 19.18 12.81 5.49
N SER A 577 18.87 14.08 5.76
CA SER A 577 19.86 15.06 6.17
C SER A 577 20.12 14.99 7.67
N GLN A 578 21.38 15.13 8.08
CA GLN A 578 21.82 15.12 9.47
C GLN A 578 22.63 16.38 9.77
N ARG A 579 22.50 16.93 10.99
CA ARG A 579 23.32 18.07 11.43
C ARG A 579 24.71 17.60 11.85
N GLN A 580 25.69 18.52 11.76
CA GLN A 580 27.08 18.30 12.23
C GLN A 580 27.12 18.03 13.75
N ASN A 581 26.30 18.75 14.53
CA ASN A 581 26.19 18.59 15.98
C ASN A 581 25.34 17.40 16.42
N LYS A 582 24.84 16.57 15.47
CA LYS A 582 23.98 15.39 15.70
C LYS A 582 22.65 15.67 16.43
N LYS A 583 22.22 16.95 16.54
CA LYS A 583 20.87 17.25 16.98
C LYS A 583 19.88 16.76 15.93
N GLU A 584 18.78 16.14 16.36
CA GLU A 584 17.76 15.55 15.46
C GLU A 584 17.25 16.57 14.44
N THR A 585 17.20 16.19 13.17
CA THR A 585 16.61 16.97 12.10
C THR A 585 15.14 16.66 11.92
N THR A 586 14.45 17.50 11.17
CA THR A 586 13.05 17.21 10.77
C THR A 586 12.93 15.95 9.91
N ASP A 587 13.92 15.65 9.06
CA ASP A 587 13.95 14.38 8.30
C ASP A 587 14.02 13.17 9.23
N GLU A 588 14.94 13.18 10.20
CA GLU A 588 15.09 12.11 11.19
C GLU A 588 13.82 11.95 12.04
N ASN A 589 13.24 13.07 12.48
CA ASN A 589 12.00 13.07 13.26
C ASN A 589 10.82 12.48 12.48
N ILE A 590 10.62 12.89 11.21
CA ILE A 590 9.54 12.36 10.36
C ILE A 590 9.76 10.87 10.09
N GLN A 591 10.99 10.45 9.80
CA GLN A 591 11.30 9.03 9.61
C GLN A 591 11.03 8.23 10.88
N GLY A 592 11.42 8.74 12.05
CA GLY A 592 11.14 8.12 13.35
C GLY A 592 9.63 7.99 13.61
N LEU A 593 8.86 9.02 13.29
CA LEU A 593 7.40 8.99 13.40
C LEU A 593 6.76 8.00 12.41
N ALA A 594 7.25 7.97 11.17
CA ALA A 594 6.76 7.02 10.17
C ALA A 594 7.03 5.58 10.60
N ASN A 595 8.22 5.28 11.10
CA ASN A 595 8.58 3.94 11.60
C ASN A 595 7.69 3.51 12.79
N LYS A 596 7.43 4.43 13.75
CA LYS A 596 6.53 4.14 14.89
C LYS A 596 5.10 3.86 14.42
N LYS A 597 4.60 4.64 13.44
CA LYS A 597 3.27 4.38 12.87
C LYS A 597 3.23 3.05 12.12
N ASP A 598 4.26 2.74 11.37
CA ASP A 598 4.36 1.49 10.61
C ASP A 598 4.39 0.27 11.55
N GLU A 599 5.16 0.33 12.65
CA GLU A 599 5.17 -0.69 13.70
C GLU A 599 3.79 -0.88 14.33
N LEU A 600 3.13 0.23 14.71
CA LEU A 600 1.80 0.19 15.31
C LEU A 600 0.77 -0.41 14.35
N ILE A 601 0.67 0.11 13.12
CA ILE A 601 -0.24 -0.38 12.10
C ILE A 601 0.11 -1.84 11.74
N GLY A 602 1.39 -2.17 11.59
CA GLY A 602 1.88 -3.51 11.30
C GLY A 602 1.40 -4.55 12.30
N SER A 603 1.32 -4.18 13.60
CA SER A 603 0.79 -5.07 14.64
C SER A 603 -0.69 -5.44 14.41
N PHE A 604 -1.50 -4.53 13.88
CA PHE A 604 -2.89 -4.80 13.51
C PHE A 604 -3.01 -5.55 12.18
N LEU A 605 -2.19 -5.18 11.18
CA LEU A 605 -2.18 -5.87 9.89
C LEU A 605 -1.78 -7.35 10.02
N THR A 606 -0.88 -7.67 10.94
CA THR A 606 -0.53 -9.06 11.24
C THR A 606 -1.75 -9.85 11.70
N ILE A 607 -2.61 -9.24 12.54
CA ILE A 607 -3.84 -9.89 12.98
C ILE A 607 -4.81 -10.13 11.83
N LEU A 608 -4.94 -9.17 10.89
CA LEU A 608 -5.78 -9.38 9.71
C LEU A 608 -5.31 -10.59 8.90
N LYS A 609 -4.01 -10.81 8.81
CA LYS A 609 -3.41 -11.98 8.14
C LYS A 609 -3.68 -13.27 8.92
N GLU A 610 -3.51 -13.23 10.25
CA GLU A 610 -3.75 -14.38 11.12
C GLU A 610 -5.19 -14.89 11.04
N ILE A 611 -6.17 -13.97 10.97
CA ILE A 611 -7.61 -14.28 11.03
C ILE A 611 -8.26 -14.44 9.65
N ALA A 612 -7.52 -14.25 8.57
CA ALA A 612 -8.05 -14.38 7.23
C ALA A 612 -8.71 -15.75 7.03
N VAL A 613 -9.89 -15.76 6.42
CA VAL A 613 -10.70 -16.99 6.21
C VAL A 613 -9.96 -18.02 5.36
N ASP A 614 -9.09 -17.57 4.50
CA ASP A 614 -8.26 -18.34 3.57
C ASP A 614 -6.81 -18.54 4.06
N CYS A 615 -6.50 -18.16 5.30
CA CYS A 615 -5.14 -18.23 5.82
C CYS A 615 -4.53 -19.63 5.64
N GLU A 616 -5.22 -20.70 6.04
CA GLU A 616 -4.72 -22.07 5.89
C GLU A 616 -4.70 -22.57 4.44
N LEU A 617 -5.61 -22.06 3.58
CA LEU A 617 -5.63 -22.40 2.14
C LEU A 617 -4.40 -21.83 1.42
N PHE A 618 -3.96 -20.63 1.81
CA PHE A 618 -2.92 -19.89 1.09
C PHE A 618 -1.62 -19.77 1.89
N LYS A 619 -1.48 -20.48 3.03
CA LYS A 619 -0.31 -20.35 3.92
C LYS A 619 1.01 -20.61 3.22
N ASN A 620 1.06 -21.60 2.34
CA ASN A 620 2.28 -21.95 1.61
C ASN A 620 2.75 -20.84 0.66
N HIS A 621 1.85 -19.92 0.29
CA HIS A 621 2.14 -18.76 -0.52
C HIS A 621 2.33 -17.48 0.31
N ASN A 622 1.52 -17.31 1.37
CA ASN A 622 1.46 -16.10 2.16
C ASN A 622 2.46 -16.05 3.31
N ILE A 623 2.84 -17.21 3.88
CA ILE A 623 3.67 -17.28 5.08
C ILE A 623 5.07 -17.72 4.71
N GLU A 624 6.00 -16.79 4.77
CA GLU A 624 7.43 -17.06 4.69
C GLU A 624 8.05 -16.94 6.09
N ASN A 625 9.05 -17.76 6.34
CA ASN A 625 9.85 -17.70 7.59
C ASN A 625 9.05 -17.69 8.91
N ASN A 626 7.82 -18.23 8.93
CA ASN A 626 6.95 -18.26 10.11
C ASN A 626 6.65 -16.87 10.72
N GLU A 627 6.51 -15.82 9.90
CA GLU A 627 6.24 -14.46 10.36
C GLU A 627 4.95 -14.33 11.17
N TYR A 628 3.94 -15.15 10.86
CA TYR A 628 2.68 -15.24 11.61
C TYR A 628 2.09 -16.66 11.50
N ARG A 629 1.06 -16.93 12.28
CA ARG A 629 0.32 -18.21 12.25
C ARG A 629 -1.14 -17.95 12.04
N CYS A 630 -1.82 -18.84 11.30
CA CYS A 630 -3.26 -18.77 11.16
C CYS A 630 -3.94 -18.92 12.51
N PHE A 631 -4.97 -18.12 12.74
CA PHE A 631 -5.78 -18.16 13.96
C PHE A 631 -6.44 -19.53 14.10
N LYS A 632 -6.31 -20.13 15.26
CA LYS A 632 -6.98 -21.37 15.63
C LYS A 632 -7.82 -21.11 16.86
N PHE A 633 -9.05 -21.61 16.82
CA PHE A 633 -9.86 -21.64 18.03
C PHE A 633 -9.20 -22.52 19.07
N ASN A 634 -9.25 -22.10 20.33
CA ASN A 634 -8.92 -22.99 21.43
C ASN A 634 -10.00 -24.08 21.50
N GLN A 635 -9.62 -25.28 21.15
CA GLN A 635 -10.50 -26.42 21.19
C GLN A 635 -10.07 -27.30 22.35
N ASP A 636 -10.92 -27.42 23.35
CA ASP A 636 -10.84 -28.49 24.33
C ASP A 636 -11.24 -29.82 23.69
N SER A 637 -11.95 -29.76 22.56
CA SER A 637 -12.33 -30.91 21.75
C SER A 637 -12.12 -30.62 20.26
N LEU A 638 -11.44 -31.54 19.57
CA LEU A 638 -11.26 -31.52 18.12
C LEU A 638 -12.55 -31.64 17.32
N PHE A 639 -13.67 -31.94 18.00
CA PHE A 639 -14.97 -32.27 17.41
C PHE A 639 -16.11 -31.40 17.91
N GLU A 640 -15.84 -30.17 18.30
CA GLU A 640 -16.90 -29.27 18.74
C GLU A 640 -17.85 -28.94 17.60
N LYS A 641 -19.11 -29.40 17.74
CA LYS A 641 -20.17 -29.30 16.70
C LYS A 641 -20.68 -27.86 16.49
N THR A 642 -20.32 -26.94 17.39
CA THR A 642 -20.83 -25.57 17.43
C THR A 642 -19.93 -24.54 16.76
N ILE A 643 -18.87 -24.96 16.07
CA ILE A 643 -18.05 -24.03 15.29
C ILE A 643 -18.85 -23.58 14.06
N GLY A 644 -19.73 -22.64 14.29
CA GLY A 644 -20.37 -21.90 13.23
C GLY A 644 -19.43 -20.87 12.62
N PRO A 645 -19.68 -20.48 11.39
CA PRO A 645 -18.81 -19.57 10.65
C PRO A 645 -18.79 -18.14 11.17
N ALA A 646 -19.68 -17.75 12.06
CA ALA A 646 -19.71 -16.42 12.64
C ALA A 646 -20.07 -16.47 14.11
N TYR A 647 -19.26 -15.82 14.96
CA TYR A 647 -19.75 -15.44 16.27
C TYR A 647 -20.88 -14.44 16.07
N GLY A 648 -22.04 -14.69 16.67
CA GLY A 648 -23.11 -13.73 16.71
C GLY A 648 -22.67 -12.43 17.39
N TYR A 649 -23.40 -11.35 17.20
CA TYR A 649 -23.11 -10.05 17.84
C TYR A 649 -22.91 -10.16 19.36
N HIS A 650 -23.65 -11.06 20.01
CA HIS A 650 -23.54 -11.34 21.45
C HIS A 650 -22.20 -12.00 21.82
N ASP A 651 -21.70 -12.92 21.00
CA ASP A 651 -20.48 -13.66 21.28
C ASP A 651 -19.24 -12.78 21.18
N THR A 652 -19.27 -11.73 20.35
CA THR A 652 -18.17 -10.77 20.23
C THR A 652 -17.99 -9.86 21.44
N ASN A 653 -18.99 -9.78 22.33
CA ASN A 653 -18.98 -8.96 23.54
C ASN A 653 -18.65 -9.76 24.82
N VAL A 654 -18.51 -11.06 24.72
CA VAL A 654 -18.05 -11.88 25.85
C VAL A 654 -16.63 -11.44 26.19
N LEU A 655 -16.45 -10.96 27.42
CA LEU A 655 -15.13 -10.64 27.97
C LEU A 655 -14.27 -11.91 27.94
N ASP A 656 -13.05 -11.80 27.42
CA ASP A 656 -12.04 -12.87 27.45
C ASP A 656 -11.53 -13.10 28.88
N ASN A 657 -12.43 -13.48 29.78
CA ASN A 657 -12.05 -13.89 31.13
C ASN A 657 -11.33 -15.22 31.04
N GLY A 658 -10.03 -15.17 30.79
CA GLY A 658 -9.14 -16.32 30.96
C GLY A 658 -8.53 -16.97 29.72
N TYR A 659 -8.80 -16.49 28.51
CA TYR A 659 -7.98 -16.92 27.36
C TYR A 659 -6.69 -16.10 27.30
N ASN A 660 -5.74 -16.48 28.14
CA ASN A 660 -4.35 -16.08 27.96
C ASN A 660 -3.95 -16.43 26.54
N SER A 661 -3.17 -15.54 25.92
CA SER A 661 -2.46 -15.86 24.68
C SER A 661 -1.81 -17.22 24.87
N ILE A 662 -2.40 -18.25 24.29
CA ILE A 662 -1.77 -19.56 24.36
C ILE A 662 -0.51 -19.39 23.53
N ASN A 663 0.60 -19.39 24.19
CA ASN A 663 1.76 -20.04 23.64
C ASN A 663 1.24 -21.37 23.15
N SER A 664 0.93 -21.47 21.86
CA SER A 664 0.54 -22.75 21.27
C SER A 664 1.74 -23.65 21.49
N GLN A 665 1.70 -24.42 22.56
CA GLN A 665 2.65 -25.49 22.77
C GLN A 665 2.46 -26.36 21.55
N VAL A 666 3.46 -26.37 20.68
CA VAL A 666 3.49 -27.29 19.55
C VAL A 666 3.59 -28.68 20.15
N THR A 667 2.44 -29.31 20.37
CA THR A 667 2.40 -30.68 20.83
C THR A 667 2.76 -31.55 19.62
N LYS A 668 3.94 -32.14 19.65
CA LYS A 668 4.30 -33.13 18.63
C LYS A 668 3.51 -34.41 18.93
N ILE A 669 2.61 -34.77 18.07
CA ILE A 669 1.84 -36.01 18.14
C ILE A 669 2.50 -37.02 17.19
N LYS A 670 2.73 -38.24 17.73
CA LYS A 670 3.20 -39.36 16.90
C LYS A 670 2.01 -40.05 16.24
N VAL A 671 1.91 -39.95 14.94
CA VAL A 671 0.87 -40.62 14.16
C VAL A 671 1.46 -41.76 13.36
N ASN A 672 0.65 -42.80 13.10
CA ASN A 672 1.05 -43.95 12.29
C ASN A 672 0.09 -44.06 11.10
N LYS A 673 0.59 -44.53 9.96
CA LYS A 673 -0.22 -44.78 8.78
C LYS A 673 -1.08 -46.01 9.01
N VAL A 674 -2.38 -45.89 8.82
CA VAL A 674 -3.36 -46.95 9.03
C VAL A 674 -4.35 -47.03 7.85
N LYS A 675 -4.96 -48.20 7.67
CA LYS A 675 -6.10 -48.38 6.80
C LYS A 675 -7.37 -48.30 7.62
N ALA A 676 -8.34 -47.52 7.17
CA ALA A 676 -9.60 -47.38 7.87
C ALA A 676 -10.78 -47.17 6.90
N VAL A 677 -11.97 -47.44 7.42
CA VAL A 677 -13.26 -47.20 6.80
C VAL A 677 -14.06 -46.23 7.66
N ARG A 678 -14.92 -45.44 7.07
CA ARG A 678 -15.85 -44.59 7.81
C ARG A 678 -17.12 -45.36 8.07
N ASP A 679 -17.61 -45.30 9.29
CA ASP A 679 -18.94 -45.79 9.61
C ASP A 679 -20.00 -44.83 9.05
N LEU A 680 -20.85 -45.32 8.16
CA LEU A 680 -21.92 -44.58 7.53
C LEU A 680 -23.28 -44.83 8.20
N GLY A 681 -23.28 -45.64 9.27
CA GLY A 681 -24.47 -46.10 9.97
C GLY A 681 -25.08 -47.35 9.36
N ASN A 682 -25.96 -48.01 10.11
CA ASN A 682 -26.67 -49.25 9.68
C ASN A 682 -25.73 -50.35 9.17
N ASN A 683 -24.57 -50.55 9.80
CA ASN A 683 -23.55 -51.53 9.38
C ASN A 683 -23.06 -51.36 7.95
N THR A 684 -23.12 -50.14 7.42
CA THR A 684 -22.53 -49.78 6.13
C THR A 684 -21.23 -49.00 6.34
N TYR A 685 -20.25 -49.26 5.49
CA TYR A 685 -18.93 -48.68 5.59
C TYR A 685 -18.48 -48.07 4.26
N SER A 686 -17.68 -47.03 4.31
CA SER A 686 -17.04 -46.46 3.12
C SER A 686 -16.01 -47.41 2.51
N SER A 687 -15.46 -47.04 1.35
CA SER A 687 -14.28 -47.69 0.80
C SER A 687 -13.11 -47.61 1.77
N GLU A 688 -12.25 -48.65 1.78
CA GLU A 688 -11.02 -48.71 2.55
C GLU A 688 -10.00 -47.68 2.00
N LEU A 689 -9.53 -46.75 2.83
CA LEU A 689 -8.56 -45.72 2.48
C LEU A 689 -7.44 -45.69 3.50
N GLU A 690 -6.34 -45.06 3.11
CA GLU A 690 -5.20 -44.83 4.00
C GLU A 690 -5.34 -43.48 4.72
N TYR A 691 -4.99 -43.49 6.01
CA TYR A 691 -5.08 -42.35 6.92
C TYR A 691 -3.89 -42.35 7.89
N TYR A 692 -3.76 -41.28 8.68
CA TYR A 692 -2.85 -41.26 9.84
C TYR A 692 -3.64 -41.26 11.14
N MET A 693 -3.25 -42.05 12.11
CA MET A 693 -3.92 -42.16 13.41
C MET A 693 -2.96 -41.93 14.57
N ASP A 694 -3.39 -41.11 15.52
CA ASP A 694 -2.80 -41.07 16.85
C ASP A 694 -3.38 -42.18 17.73
N TYR A 695 -2.57 -43.19 18.06
CA TYR A 695 -3.03 -44.31 18.86
C TYR A 695 -3.38 -43.95 20.33
N LYS A 696 -2.92 -42.81 20.85
CA LYS A 696 -3.26 -42.37 22.20
C LYS A 696 -4.68 -41.80 22.28
N SER A 697 -5.06 -40.98 21.32
CA SER A 697 -6.36 -40.31 21.31
C SER A 697 -7.41 -41.00 20.43
N GLY A 698 -6.99 -41.94 19.59
CA GLY A 698 -7.85 -42.55 18.55
C GLY A 698 -8.18 -41.62 17.41
N VAL A 699 -7.64 -40.41 17.39
CA VAL A 699 -7.94 -39.40 16.35
C VAL A 699 -7.28 -39.80 15.04
N VAL A 700 -8.07 -39.78 13.98
CA VAL A 700 -7.64 -40.11 12.61
C VAL A 700 -7.56 -38.84 11.78
N TYR A 701 -6.43 -38.67 11.12
CA TYR A 701 -6.13 -37.53 10.25
C TYR A 701 -6.12 -37.96 8.78
N ASP A 702 -6.39 -37.01 7.89
CA ASP A 702 -6.23 -37.24 6.46
C ASP A 702 -4.77 -37.54 6.09
N ILE A 703 -4.57 -38.05 4.88
CA ILE A 703 -3.22 -38.46 4.43
C ILE A 703 -2.23 -37.29 4.31
N GLU A 704 -2.73 -36.08 4.22
CA GLU A 704 -1.93 -34.85 4.15
C GLU A 704 -1.66 -34.26 5.56
N LEU A 705 -2.18 -34.89 6.62
CA LEU A 705 -2.07 -34.43 8.02
C LEU A 705 -2.59 -33.00 8.25
N GLU A 706 -3.57 -32.57 7.47
CA GLU A 706 -4.11 -31.23 7.53
C GLU A 706 -5.21 -31.06 8.54
N PHE A 707 -6.05 -32.09 8.72
CA PHE A 707 -7.18 -32.04 9.65
C PHE A 707 -7.59 -33.42 10.14
N PRO A 708 -8.17 -33.52 11.36
CA PRO A 708 -8.80 -34.75 11.82
C PRO A 708 -10.09 -35.01 11.05
N ILE A 709 -10.29 -36.25 10.64
CA ILE A 709 -11.47 -36.69 9.89
C ILE A 709 -12.46 -37.48 10.74
N GLY A 710 -12.02 -37.97 11.89
CA GLY A 710 -12.85 -38.74 12.78
C GLY A 710 -12.06 -39.41 13.91
N LYS A 711 -12.68 -40.34 14.60
CA LYS A 711 -12.08 -41.02 15.73
C LYS A 711 -12.39 -42.51 15.71
N VAL A 712 -11.38 -43.31 16.01
CA VAL A 712 -11.54 -44.75 16.30
C VAL A 712 -11.68 -44.90 17.82
N TYR A 713 -12.72 -45.60 18.26
CA TYR A 713 -12.93 -45.94 19.64
C TYR A 713 -12.13 -47.18 20.02
N PHE A 714 -11.73 -47.24 21.28
CA PHE A 714 -11.10 -48.36 21.92
C PHE A 714 -12.09 -48.90 22.99
N ASP A 715 -12.17 -50.20 23.16
CA ASP A 715 -12.98 -50.80 24.25
C ASP A 715 -12.29 -50.64 25.62
N GLU A 716 -12.89 -51.17 26.67
CA GLU A 716 -12.38 -51.10 28.04
C GLU A 716 -11.02 -51.78 28.18
N ASP A 717 -10.71 -52.78 27.35
CA ASP A 717 -9.45 -53.50 27.29
C ASP A 717 -8.39 -52.81 26.41
N GLY A 718 -8.73 -51.64 25.81
CA GLY A 718 -7.83 -50.87 24.96
C GLY A 718 -7.74 -51.45 23.52
N ILE A 719 -8.68 -52.29 23.11
CA ILE A 719 -8.71 -52.87 21.76
C ILE A 719 -9.47 -51.93 20.82
N PRO A 720 -8.85 -51.49 19.71
CA PRO A 720 -9.50 -50.61 18.77
C PRO A 720 -10.65 -51.29 17.98
N HIS A 721 -11.71 -50.58 17.67
CA HIS A 721 -12.76 -51.03 16.76
C HIS A 721 -12.23 -51.25 15.36
N ILE A 722 -12.28 -52.48 14.86
CA ILE A 722 -11.77 -52.87 13.55
C ILE A 722 -12.88 -53.59 12.73
N LEU A 723 -12.90 -53.36 11.43
CA LEU A 723 -13.78 -54.09 10.49
C LEU A 723 -13.20 -55.47 10.19
N LYS A 724 -11.90 -55.52 9.97
CA LYS A 724 -11.11 -56.76 9.74
C LYS A 724 -9.66 -56.49 10.19
N LYS A 725 -8.85 -57.54 10.29
CA LYS A 725 -7.45 -57.40 10.72
C LYS A 725 -6.72 -56.27 9.92
N GLY A 726 -6.28 -55.27 10.64
CA GLY A 726 -5.53 -54.14 10.06
C GLY A 726 -6.36 -53.04 9.45
N VAL A 727 -7.71 -53.08 9.54
CA VAL A 727 -8.61 -52.02 9.04
C VAL A 727 -9.46 -51.49 10.18
N TYR A 728 -9.26 -50.24 10.55
CA TYR A 728 -9.97 -49.59 11.65
C TYR A 728 -11.30 -49.01 11.23
N ILE A 729 -12.25 -48.89 12.17
CA ILE A 729 -13.54 -48.26 11.95
C ILE A 729 -13.50 -46.85 12.56
N ILE A 730 -13.67 -45.82 11.73
CA ILE A 730 -13.85 -44.46 12.17
C ILE A 730 -15.30 -44.25 12.53
N SER A 731 -15.61 -44.32 13.82
CA SER A 731 -16.97 -44.30 14.35
C SER A 731 -17.53 -42.90 14.56
N GLU A 732 -16.67 -41.93 14.84
CA GLU A 732 -17.06 -40.54 14.94
C GLU A 732 -16.49 -39.81 13.73
N VAL A 733 -17.35 -39.57 12.75
CA VAL A 733 -17.00 -38.92 11.48
C VAL A 733 -17.31 -37.43 11.59
N ILE A 734 -16.37 -36.57 11.31
CA ILE A 734 -16.64 -35.13 11.10
C ILE A 734 -17.45 -35.03 9.80
N PRO A 735 -18.69 -34.51 9.84
CA PRO A 735 -19.49 -34.40 8.64
C PRO A 735 -18.81 -33.42 7.68
N ILE A 736 -18.26 -33.95 6.60
CA ILE A 736 -17.82 -33.13 5.47
C ILE A 736 -19.10 -32.82 4.68
N PRO A 737 -19.51 -31.55 4.53
CA PRO A 737 -20.61 -31.22 3.65
C PRO A 737 -20.25 -31.70 2.25
N GLU A 738 -21.04 -32.63 1.69
CA GLU A 738 -20.87 -33.01 0.30
C GLU A 738 -21.08 -31.78 -0.59
N LEU A 739 -20.02 -31.31 -1.17
CA LEU A 739 -20.10 -30.40 -2.31
C LEU A 739 -20.77 -31.18 -3.42
N LYS A 740 -22.07 -30.93 -3.67
CA LYS A 740 -22.77 -31.49 -4.80
C LYS A 740 -21.94 -31.16 -6.04
N ASN A 741 -21.30 -32.17 -6.61
CA ASN A 741 -20.63 -32.04 -7.90
C ASN A 741 -21.62 -31.39 -8.87
N LYS A 742 -21.32 -30.16 -9.30
CA LYS A 742 -22.00 -29.56 -10.45
C LYS A 742 -21.67 -30.45 -11.62
N LYS A 743 -22.64 -31.26 -12.02
CA LYS A 743 -22.62 -31.88 -13.35
C LYS A 743 -22.48 -30.72 -14.33
N THR A 744 -21.34 -30.65 -14.97
CA THR A 744 -21.13 -29.89 -16.20
C THR A 744 -22.17 -30.39 -17.21
N ASN A 745 -23.17 -29.57 -17.49
CA ASN A 745 -23.92 -29.58 -18.73
C ASN A 745 -23.58 -28.32 -19.50
#